data_8c1dbf05a5b863fdfd0865eabc3110f7
#
_entry.id   8c1dbf05a5b863fdfd0865eabc3110f7
#
_cell.length_a   1.000
_cell.length_b   1.000
_cell.length_c   1.000
_cell.angle_alpha   90.00
_cell.angle_beta   90.00
_cell.angle_gamma   90.00
#
_symmetry.space_group_name_H-M   'P 1'
#
loop_
_entity.id
_entity.type
_entity.pdbx_description
1 polymer ?
#
loop_
_entity_poly.entity_id
_entity_poly.type
_entity_poly.pdbx_seq_one_letter_code
_entity_poly.pdbx_strand_id
1 'polypeptide(L)'
;LEKLSEAGISPVSLYGMFEVLVGNDDVVFPTATSGLPTAAELATVRKELESIVETGWELMDEKRPEKGWDRLQEIIRELHFEREVTGWKETTDVISAVALLCKKGPRGHKVVQKRWRDKALAKALCERVDKFGVGDTPAHSLVSRWLGYRYALAIDLGRAAVTEFAAHRMRIGKLDFQDLLELTGRLLRENPQVRRYLGDRYRCIFVDEFQDTDPLQAEIVFLLASDPPEDSSGDMGVDWWFANPRPGSLFVVGDPKQSIYRFRRADIQFYRLVKERFSELGEVLRLSTNFRSRPAIGELVNQVFSDPDFFPAEATDSQAAFERLDTIPPKGDVPCEGVFVYDVDPERTRLEDVAVDDGLRIASWIRERVDAGQRNPGDFLILTRLPDQLIEYTQVLESHGLPVSVTGSRVGVGGEIEELKELIQCMIDPTNPVRVVAVLTGLFFGLDYEKLTQHSLGGGAFDVMRPGSEGNEDVLSALRRLHGWWRRSVSEPADIFLGSVTSELGLLPYAAAEELGTLRAGALLYVLDSVRAAALAGDASLPGALSAVQAALDQQRAEAPLEPGRPDAVRLMNLHQAKGLQGKVVVLAQPTSSPNPRRPKIHTTRSRDDGAKGYMRVTDNRDLARPENWFEYEALEKDFSRDEYVRLLYVAVTRAEEELVISRWPRKNRS
;
A
#
# COMPACT_ATOMS: atom_id res chain seq x y z
N LEU A 1 25.00 -11.98 -12.55
CA LEU A 1 25.41 -10.97 -11.57
C LEU A 1 26.44 -10.00 -12.15
N GLU A 2 27.47 -10.48 -12.88
CA GLU A 2 28.52 -9.65 -13.49
C GLU A 2 27.92 -8.58 -14.43
N LYS A 3 27.07 -8.97 -15.38
CA LYS A 3 26.37 -8.04 -16.28
C LYS A 3 25.49 -6.99 -15.54
N LEU A 4 24.91 -7.34 -14.39
CA LEU A 4 24.14 -6.40 -13.58
C LEU A 4 25.07 -5.38 -12.90
N SER A 5 26.21 -5.85 -12.41
CA SER A 5 27.23 -4.96 -11.81
C SER A 5 27.79 -3.99 -12.86
N GLU A 6 28.10 -4.49 -14.07
CA GLU A 6 28.50 -3.66 -15.21
C GLU A 6 27.42 -2.64 -15.62
N ALA A 7 26.15 -3.05 -15.52
CA ALA A 7 25.02 -2.15 -15.73
C ALA A 7 24.72 -1.20 -14.54
N GLY A 8 25.51 -1.24 -13.48
CA GLY A 8 25.37 -0.40 -12.30
C GLY A 8 24.10 -0.70 -11.47
N ILE A 9 23.68 -1.97 -11.40
CA ILE A 9 22.55 -2.43 -10.59
C ILE A 9 23.07 -3.29 -9.44
N SER A 10 22.77 -2.89 -8.22
CA SER A 10 22.97 -3.73 -7.04
C SER A 10 21.80 -4.73 -6.88
N PRO A 11 22.06 -6.02 -6.56
CA PRO A 11 20.99 -6.97 -6.28
C PRO A 11 20.03 -6.50 -5.18
N VAL A 12 20.53 -5.80 -4.16
CA VAL A 12 19.69 -5.27 -3.06
C VAL A 12 18.67 -4.25 -3.57
N SER A 13 19.01 -3.45 -4.58
CA SER A 13 18.09 -2.47 -5.17
C SER A 13 16.95 -3.11 -5.98
N LEU A 14 17.00 -4.43 -6.24
CA LEU A 14 15.98 -5.21 -6.94
C LEU A 14 14.96 -5.87 -6.00
N TYR A 15 15.08 -5.70 -4.69
CA TYR A 15 14.20 -6.37 -3.71
C TYR A 15 12.72 -6.09 -3.98
N GLY A 16 12.34 -4.83 -4.17
CA GLY A 16 10.95 -4.47 -4.49
C GLY A 16 10.43 -5.03 -5.83
N MET A 17 11.33 -5.26 -6.81
CA MET A 17 10.97 -5.98 -8.03
C MET A 17 10.74 -7.47 -7.76
N PHE A 18 11.60 -8.09 -6.95
CA PHE A 18 11.48 -9.48 -6.57
C PHE A 18 10.14 -9.76 -5.86
N GLU A 19 9.71 -8.91 -4.93
CA GLU A 19 8.39 -9.01 -4.29
C GLU A 19 7.24 -8.98 -5.31
N VAL A 20 7.33 -8.11 -6.31
CA VAL A 20 6.33 -8.04 -7.39
C VAL A 20 6.32 -9.32 -8.21
N LEU A 21 7.49 -9.87 -8.56
CA LEU A 21 7.59 -11.12 -9.33
C LEU A 21 7.06 -12.31 -8.55
N VAL A 22 7.37 -12.43 -7.26
CA VAL A 22 6.84 -13.49 -6.39
C VAL A 22 5.31 -13.42 -6.30
N GLY A 23 4.74 -12.21 -6.19
CA GLY A 23 3.29 -12.03 -6.13
C GLY A 23 2.58 -12.16 -7.49
N ASN A 24 3.29 -12.38 -8.61
CA ASN A 24 2.72 -12.46 -9.96
C ASN A 24 3.43 -13.54 -10.81
N ASP A 25 3.58 -14.74 -10.25
CA ASP A 25 4.31 -15.84 -10.90
C ASP A 25 3.59 -16.37 -12.18
N ASP A 26 2.25 -16.22 -12.24
CA ASP A 26 1.42 -16.52 -13.41
C ASP A 26 1.54 -15.48 -14.55
N VAL A 27 2.25 -14.36 -14.32
CA VAL A 27 2.37 -13.26 -15.27
C VAL A 27 3.69 -13.30 -15.99
N VAL A 28 3.67 -13.26 -17.32
CA VAL A 28 4.87 -13.16 -18.16
C VAL A 28 5.31 -11.71 -18.26
N PHE A 29 6.52 -11.41 -17.80
CA PHE A 29 7.16 -10.10 -17.98
C PHE A 29 8.05 -10.11 -19.22
N PRO A 30 7.63 -9.49 -20.35
CA PRO A 30 8.41 -9.48 -21.57
C PRO A 30 9.74 -8.75 -21.40
N THR A 31 10.83 -9.36 -21.88
CA THR A 31 12.19 -8.80 -21.80
C THR A 31 12.71 -8.32 -23.16
N ALA A 32 11.81 -8.13 -24.14
CA ALA A 32 12.18 -7.59 -25.44
C ALA A 32 12.77 -6.18 -25.29
N THR A 33 13.93 -5.96 -25.86
CA THR A 33 14.66 -4.69 -25.82
C THR A 33 15.34 -4.44 -27.17
N SER A 34 15.51 -3.17 -27.53
CA SER A 34 16.30 -2.77 -28.72
C SER A 34 17.81 -2.97 -28.55
N GLY A 35 18.23 -3.58 -27.44
CA GLY A 35 19.62 -3.85 -27.11
C GLY A 35 20.36 -2.66 -26.51
N LEU A 36 21.68 -2.82 -26.34
CA LEU A 36 22.53 -1.75 -25.82
C LEU A 36 22.55 -0.54 -26.76
N PRO A 37 22.64 0.70 -26.22
CA PRO A 37 22.93 1.87 -27.03
C PRO A 37 24.20 1.69 -27.87
N THR A 38 24.15 2.13 -29.10
CA THR A 38 25.33 2.06 -30.00
C THR A 38 26.35 3.14 -29.66
N ALA A 39 27.59 2.93 -29.99
CA ALA A 39 28.66 3.91 -29.79
C ALA A 39 28.38 5.26 -30.52
N ALA A 40 27.68 5.22 -31.65
CA ALA A 40 27.32 6.40 -32.41
C ALA A 40 26.23 7.22 -31.71
N GLU A 41 25.19 6.56 -31.16
CA GLU A 41 24.15 7.22 -30.37
C GLU A 41 24.74 7.84 -29.10
N LEU A 42 25.60 7.09 -28.40
CA LEU A 42 26.28 7.58 -27.21
C LEU A 42 27.14 8.83 -27.52
N ALA A 43 27.91 8.80 -28.62
CA ALA A 43 28.73 9.93 -29.03
C ALA A 43 27.89 11.16 -29.38
N THR A 44 26.73 10.97 -30.02
CA THR A 44 25.81 12.06 -30.38
C THR A 44 25.27 12.74 -29.13
N VAL A 45 24.76 11.96 -28.17
CA VAL A 45 24.19 12.48 -26.92
C VAL A 45 25.26 13.14 -26.05
N ARG A 46 26.45 12.51 -25.96
CA ARG A 46 27.57 13.05 -25.22
C ARG A 46 27.98 14.44 -25.75
N LYS A 47 28.11 14.58 -27.07
CA LYS A 47 28.46 15.87 -27.69
C LYS A 47 27.44 16.97 -27.39
N GLU A 48 26.16 16.64 -27.40
CA GLU A 48 25.10 17.61 -27.07
C GLU A 48 25.11 17.97 -25.58
N LEU A 49 25.30 16.97 -24.70
CA LEU A 49 25.44 17.16 -23.26
C LEU A 49 26.65 18.08 -22.93
N GLU A 50 27.79 17.81 -23.53
CA GLU A 50 29.00 18.64 -23.41
C GLU A 50 28.73 20.08 -23.79
N SER A 51 28.07 20.30 -24.93
CA SER A 51 27.70 21.63 -25.40
C SER A 51 26.76 22.36 -24.45
N ILE A 52 25.79 21.67 -23.83
CA ILE A 52 24.89 22.25 -22.84
C ILE A 52 25.65 22.66 -21.57
N VAL A 53 26.52 21.77 -21.06
CA VAL A 53 27.26 22.01 -19.84
C VAL A 53 28.29 23.14 -20.04
N GLU A 54 29.02 23.17 -21.15
CA GLU A 54 29.98 24.24 -21.50
C GLU A 54 29.27 25.60 -21.62
N THR A 55 28.19 25.66 -22.42
CA THR A 55 27.39 26.90 -22.53
C THR A 55 26.90 27.36 -21.17
N GLY A 56 26.40 26.46 -20.35
CA GLY A 56 25.93 26.81 -19.02
C GLY A 56 27.04 27.30 -18.09
N TRP A 57 28.22 26.65 -18.13
CA TRP A 57 29.37 27.03 -17.35
C TRP A 57 29.89 28.44 -17.71
N GLU A 58 29.98 28.76 -18.97
CA GLU A 58 30.41 30.08 -19.48
C GLU A 58 29.43 31.21 -19.09
N LEU A 59 28.13 30.89 -18.99
CA LEU A 59 27.10 31.84 -18.58
C LEU A 59 27.01 32.06 -17.06
N MET A 60 27.74 31.30 -16.26
CA MET A 60 27.78 31.42 -14.80
C MET A 60 28.83 32.44 -14.36
N ASP A 61 28.58 33.14 -13.24
CA ASP A 61 29.58 33.96 -12.61
C ASP A 61 30.60 33.09 -11.87
N GLU A 62 31.86 33.54 -11.81
CA GLU A 62 32.92 32.84 -11.05
C GLU A 62 32.64 32.83 -9.54
N LYS A 63 32.00 33.91 -9.04
CA LYS A 63 31.64 34.03 -7.62
C LYS A 63 30.21 33.55 -7.39
N ARG A 64 30.03 32.82 -6.29
CA ARG A 64 28.71 32.37 -5.86
C ARG A 64 27.80 33.58 -5.61
N PRO A 65 26.60 33.65 -6.19
CA PRO A 65 25.62 34.70 -5.91
C PRO A 65 25.23 34.73 -4.43
N GLU A 66 24.95 35.92 -3.87
CA GLU A 66 24.56 36.07 -2.46
C GLU A 66 23.41 35.15 -2.01
N LYS A 67 22.46 34.93 -2.89
CA LYS A 67 21.30 34.04 -2.65
C LYS A 67 21.54 32.58 -3.08
N GLY A 68 22.79 32.17 -3.30
CA GLY A 68 23.18 30.84 -3.77
C GLY A 68 22.95 30.64 -5.28
N TRP A 69 23.36 29.48 -5.76
CA TRP A 69 23.11 29.03 -7.12
C TRP A 69 21.63 28.71 -7.32
N ASP A 70 21.11 28.87 -8.53
CA ASP A 70 19.81 28.30 -8.86
C ASP A 70 19.96 26.81 -9.24
N ARG A 71 18.82 26.12 -9.41
CA ARG A 71 18.84 24.66 -9.62
C ARG A 71 19.60 24.25 -10.87
N LEU A 72 19.47 24.97 -11.96
CA LEU A 72 20.18 24.63 -13.21
C LEU A 72 21.69 24.88 -13.04
N GLN A 73 22.08 25.96 -12.37
CA GLN A 73 23.49 26.23 -12.07
C GLN A 73 24.10 25.12 -11.20
N GLU A 74 23.38 24.63 -10.19
CA GLU A 74 23.85 23.51 -9.37
C GLU A 74 24.11 22.25 -10.22
N ILE A 75 23.15 21.88 -11.08
CA ILE A 75 23.26 20.73 -11.97
C ILE A 75 24.45 20.89 -12.93
N ILE A 76 24.59 22.05 -13.58
CA ILE A 76 25.70 22.31 -14.53
C ILE A 76 27.05 22.22 -13.83
N ARG A 77 27.16 22.73 -12.61
CA ARG A 77 28.40 22.62 -11.82
C ARG A 77 28.74 21.16 -11.49
N GLU A 78 27.76 20.40 -11.05
CA GLU A 78 27.93 18.98 -10.75
C GLU A 78 28.41 18.22 -12.00
N LEU A 79 27.74 18.40 -13.13
CA LEU A 79 28.07 17.78 -14.40
C LEU A 79 29.43 18.22 -14.96
N HIS A 80 29.82 19.50 -14.77
CA HIS A 80 31.11 20.00 -15.21
C HIS A 80 32.26 19.29 -14.45
N PHE A 81 32.14 19.19 -13.12
CA PHE A 81 33.16 18.50 -12.31
C PHE A 81 33.16 16.99 -12.54
N GLU A 82 31.98 16.35 -12.70
CA GLU A 82 31.88 14.95 -13.03
C GLU A 82 32.59 14.63 -14.36
N ARG A 83 32.39 15.48 -15.39
CA ARG A 83 33.08 15.34 -16.68
C ARG A 83 34.58 15.43 -16.54
N GLU A 84 35.10 16.35 -15.72
CA GLU A 84 36.54 16.49 -15.50
C GLU A 84 37.16 15.23 -14.87
N VAL A 85 36.40 14.53 -14.03
CA VAL A 85 36.85 13.31 -13.33
C VAL A 85 36.72 12.06 -14.20
N THR A 86 35.55 11.82 -14.81
CA THR A 86 35.25 10.59 -15.53
C THR A 86 35.52 10.70 -17.04
N GLY A 87 35.51 11.92 -17.61
CA GLY A 87 35.54 12.18 -19.03
C GLY A 87 34.32 11.65 -19.78
N TRP A 88 33.27 11.20 -19.05
CA TRP A 88 32.09 10.54 -19.59
C TRP A 88 32.43 9.43 -20.60
N LYS A 89 33.40 8.60 -20.24
CA LYS A 89 33.90 7.54 -21.11
C LYS A 89 32.96 6.35 -21.19
N GLU A 90 32.38 6.00 -20.04
CA GLU A 90 31.51 4.84 -19.94
C GLU A 90 30.06 5.22 -20.25
N THR A 91 29.28 4.25 -20.74
CA THR A 91 27.84 4.42 -21.03
C THR A 91 27.07 4.86 -19.78
N THR A 92 27.41 4.31 -18.63
CA THR A 92 26.80 4.63 -17.33
C THR A 92 27.00 6.09 -16.93
N ASP A 93 28.18 6.64 -17.22
CA ASP A 93 28.52 8.05 -16.90
C ASP A 93 27.62 9.01 -17.72
N VAL A 94 27.57 8.79 -19.03
CA VAL A 94 26.76 9.62 -19.93
C VAL A 94 25.27 9.57 -19.54
N ILE A 95 24.75 8.37 -19.28
CA ILE A 95 23.34 8.20 -18.90
C ILE A 95 23.03 8.83 -17.55
N SER A 96 23.93 8.71 -16.57
CA SER A 96 23.79 9.35 -15.27
C SER A 96 23.77 10.86 -15.41
N ALA A 97 24.64 11.41 -16.23
CA ALA A 97 24.72 12.84 -16.54
C ALA A 97 23.43 13.34 -17.24
N VAL A 98 22.92 12.59 -18.22
CA VAL A 98 21.63 12.90 -18.89
C VAL A 98 20.48 12.86 -17.87
N ALA A 99 20.42 11.81 -17.03
CA ALA A 99 19.37 11.68 -16.02
C ALA A 99 19.41 12.82 -14.99
N LEU A 100 20.59 13.28 -14.60
CA LEU A 100 20.77 14.40 -13.69
C LEU A 100 20.32 15.71 -14.35
N LEU A 101 20.72 15.97 -15.59
CA LEU A 101 20.30 17.14 -16.35
C LEU A 101 18.79 17.20 -16.59
N CYS A 102 18.15 16.06 -16.83
CA CYS A 102 16.71 15.95 -17.08
C CYS A 102 15.87 15.89 -15.80
N LYS A 103 16.46 15.87 -14.61
CA LYS A 103 15.77 15.79 -13.32
C LYS A 103 15.01 17.10 -13.06
N LYS A 104 13.73 17.13 -13.43
CA LYS A 104 12.84 18.26 -13.15
C LYS A 104 12.52 18.35 -11.66
N GLY A 105 12.65 19.53 -11.08
CA GLY A 105 12.06 19.84 -9.79
C GLY A 105 10.52 19.93 -9.86
N PRO A 106 9.79 20.06 -8.73
CA PRO A 106 8.31 20.11 -8.69
C PRO A 106 7.69 21.20 -9.57
N ARG A 107 8.48 22.16 -10.05
CA ARG A 107 8.06 23.31 -10.87
C ARG A 107 8.89 23.49 -12.14
N GLY A 108 9.55 22.45 -12.65
CA GLY A 108 10.50 22.51 -13.77
C GLY A 108 11.89 23.05 -13.37
N HIS A 109 12.79 23.20 -14.34
CA HIS A 109 14.10 23.84 -14.09
C HIS A 109 13.89 25.32 -13.82
N LYS A 110 13.92 25.72 -12.55
CA LYS A 110 13.85 27.14 -12.20
C LYS A 110 15.19 27.81 -12.45
N VAL A 111 15.26 28.60 -13.52
CA VAL A 111 16.30 29.56 -13.78
C VAL A 111 15.93 30.89 -13.14
N VAL A 112 16.75 31.34 -12.19
CA VAL A 112 16.63 32.69 -11.67
C VAL A 112 17.52 33.63 -12.51
N GLN A 113 16.95 34.15 -13.58
CA GLN A 113 17.67 34.94 -14.62
C GLN A 113 18.65 36.00 -14.07
N LYS A 114 18.36 36.59 -12.89
CA LYS A 114 19.23 37.59 -12.25
C LYS A 114 20.54 37.04 -11.71
N ARG A 115 20.72 35.71 -11.69
CA ARG A 115 21.93 35.04 -11.19
C ARG A 115 22.87 34.57 -12.31
N TRP A 116 22.56 34.93 -13.55
CA TRP A 116 23.31 34.56 -14.74
C TRP A 116 23.88 35.82 -15.39
N ARG A 117 25.03 35.70 -16.07
CA ARG A 117 25.68 36.79 -16.78
C ARG A 117 24.79 37.39 -17.87
N ASP A 118 24.08 36.53 -18.61
CA ASP A 118 23.12 36.91 -19.62
C ASP A 118 21.76 36.27 -19.37
N LYS A 119 20.72 37.10 -19.19
CA LYS A 119 19.36 36.64 -18.86
C LYS A 119 18.65 35.97 -20.03
N ALA A 120 18.91 36.44 -21.26
CA ALA A 120 18.26 35.90 -22.46
C ALA A 120 18.85 34.53 -22.81
N LEU A 121 20.18 34.42 -22.77
CA LEU A 121 20.89 33.16 -23.01
C LEU A 121 20.61 32.14 -21.93
N ALA A 122 20.48 32.54 -20.67
CA ALA A 122 20.10 31.64 -19.59
C ALA A 122 18.67 31.06 -19.78
N LYS A 123 17.74 31.87 -20.27
CA LYS A 123 16.40 31.42 -20.63
C LYS A 123 16.43 30.42 -21.80
N ALA A 124 17.17 30.75 -22.86
CA ALA A 124 17.34 29.87 -24.02
C ALA A 124 17.99 28.52 -23.63
N LEU A 125 19.00 28.55 -22.74
CA LEU A 125 19.62 27.34 -22.20
C LEU A 125 18.62 26.49 -21.42
N CYS A 126 17.79 27.10 -20.58
CA CYS A 126 16.74 26.38 -19.84
C CYS A 126 15.74 25.70 -20.79
N GLU A 127 15.29 26.40 -21.84
CA GLU A 127 14.39 25.84 -22.85
C GLU A 127 15.06 24.68 -23.62
N ARG A 128 16.37 24.80 -23.90
CA ARG A 128 17.16 23.71 -24.53
C ARG A 128 17.24 22.49 -23.62
N VAL A 129 17.54 22.67 -22.34
CA VAL A 129 17.59 21.59 -21.33
C VAL A 129 16.21 20.95 -21.16
N ASP A 130 15.15 21.73 -21.14
CA ASP A 130 13.78 21.21 -21.02
C ASP A 130 13.37 20.33 -22.20
N LYS A 131 13.94 20.57 -23.39
CA LYS A 131 13.69 19.77 -24.59
C LYS A 131 14.66 18.59 -24.74
N PHE A 132 15.84 18.63 -24.14
CA PHE A 132 16.93 17.67 -24.36
C PHE A 132 16.55 16.22 -24.04
N GLY A 133 15.80 15.96 -22.98
CA GLY A 133 15.45 14.61 -22.54
C GLY A 133 13.97 14.25 -22.70
N VAL A 134 13.23 14.90 -23.60
CA VAL A 134 11.77 14.74 -23.75
C VAL A 134 11.40 14.51 -25.22
N GLY A 135 10.41 13.65 -25.44
CA GLY A 135 9.91 13.31 -26.79
C GLY A 135 10.88 12.46 -27.58
N ASP A 136 10.96 12.65 -28.90
CA ASP A 136 11.77 11.85 -29.82
C ASP A 136 13.24 12.32 -29.91
N THR A 137 13.81 12.80 -28.81
CA THR A 137 15.21 13.24 -28.79
C THR A 137 16.18 12.07 -28.65
N PRO A 138 17.42 12.19 -29.20
CA PRO A 138 18.45 11.15 -29.04
C PRO A 138 18.74 10.81 -27.58
N ALA A 139 18.72 11.80 -26.68
CA ALA A 139 18.95 11.58 -25.25
C ALA A 139 17.83 10.75 -24.61
N HIS A 140 16.56 11.02 -24.95
CA HIS A 140 15.43 10.22 -24.47
C HIS A 140 15.49 8.78 -24.99
N SER A 141 15.76 8.59 -26.28
CA SER A 141 15.94 7.26 -26.88
C SER A 141 17.07 6.48 -26.20
N LEU A 142 18.23 7.11 -26.02
CA LEU A 142 19.38 6.51 -25.34
C LEU A 142 19.04 6.01 -23.93
N VAL A 143 18.42 6.86 -23.12
CA VAL A 143 18.02 6.51 -21.74
C VAL A 143 16.96 5.40 -21.74
N SER A 144 15.97 5.47 -22.65
CA SER A 144 14.92 4.45 -22.74
C SER A 144 15.49 3.08 -23.11
N ARG A 145 16.38 3.01 -24.08
CA ARG A 145 17.07 1.77 -24.47
C ARG A 145 17.94 1.21 -23.35
N TRP A 146 18.70 2.08 -22.67
CA TRP A 146 19.50 1.65 -21.52
C TRP A 146 18.67 1.08 -20.39
N LEU A 147 17.56 1.76 -20.03
CA LEU A 147 16.65 1.28 -19.00
C LEU A 147 15.93 -0.01 -19.42
N GLY A 148 15.63 -0.16 -20.72
CA GLY A 148 15.11 -1.41 -21.30
C GLY A 148 16.08 -2.56 -21.22
N TYR A 149 17.36 -2.34 -21.56
CA TYR A 149 18.40 -3.35 -21.39
C TYR A 149 18.57 -3.78 -19.94
N ARG A 150 18.63 -2.82 -19.01
CA ARG A 150 18.69 -3.09 -17.56
C ARG A 150 17.46 -3.85 -17.06
N TYR A 151 16.29 -3.55 -17.63
CA TYR A 151 15.05 -4.23 -17.31
C TYR A 151 15.12 -5.71 -17.70
N ALA A 152 15.57 -6.03 -18.89
CA ALA A 152 15.74 -7.41 -19.33
C ALA A 152 16.66 -8.20 -18.40
N LEU A 153 17.82 -7.63 -18.04
CA LEU A 153 18.76 -8.26 -17.11
C LEU A 153 18.16 -8.46 -15.71
N ALA A 154 17.41 -7.46 -15.20
CA ALA A 154 16.80 -7.53 -13.89
C ALA A 154 15.69 -8.60 -13.84
N ILE A 155 14.83 -8.67 -14.86
CA ILE A 155 13.76 -9.68 -14.93
C ILE A 155 14.34 -11.09 -15.04
N ASP A 156 15.38 -11.30 -15.85
CA ASP A 156 16.00 -12.63 -16.00
C ASP A 156 16.60 -13.13 -14.68
N LEU A 157 17.27 -12.23 -13.92
CA LEU A 157 17.73 -12.56 -12.57
C LEU A 157 16.57 -12.81 -11.61
N GLY A 158 15.56 -11.93 -11.66
CA GLY A 158 14.39 -12.02 -10.80
C GLY A 158 13.65 -13.34 -10.97
N ARG A 159 13.42 -13.81 -12.18
CA ARG A 159 12.81 -15.11 -12.47
C ARG A 159 13.59 -16.27 -11.87
N ALA A 160 14.93 -16.29 -12.06
CA ALA A 160 15.77 -17.31 -11.45
C ALA A 160 15.68 -17.29 -9.92
N ALA A 161 15.63 -16.10 -9.32
CA ALA A 161 15.49 -15.94 -7.88
C ALA A 161 14.11 -16.40 -7.37
N VAL A 162 13.02 -16.11 -8.08
CA VAL A 162 11.66 -16.59 -7.74
C VAL A 162 11.60 -18.11 -7.75
N THR A 163 12.14 -18.75 -8.79
CA THR A 163 12.17 -20.22 -8.89
C THR A 163 12.92 -20.85 -7.71
N GLU A 164 14.10 -20.32 -7.37
CA GLU A 164 14.88 -20.85 -6.24
C GLU A 164 14.19 -20.57 -4.88
N PHE A 165 13.55 -19.42 -4.75
CA PHE A 165 12.81 -19.06 -3.54
C PHE A 165 11.60 -19.95 -3.33
N ALA A 166 10.83 -20.26 -4.38
CA ALA A 166 9.72 -21.21 -4.31
C ALA A 166 10.20 -22.60 -3.91
N ALA A 167 11.29 -23.10 -4.51
CA ALA A 167 11.91 -24.37 -4.16
C ALA A 167 12.39 -24.37 -2.69
N HIS A 168 12.93 -23.26 -2.20
CA HIS A 168 13.36 -23.12 -0.82
C HIS A 168 12.16 -23.17 0.15
N ARG A 169 11.08 -22.40 -0.11
CA ARG A 169 9.85 -22.43 0.71
C ARG A 169 9.27 -23.84 0.81
N MET A 170 9.20 -24.56 -0.30
CA MET A 170 8.74 -25.96 -0.31
C MET A 170 9.62 -26.87 0.56
N ARG A 171 10.96 -26.74 0.49
CA ARG A 171 11.89 -27.55 1.29
C ARG A 171 11.73 -27.33 2.79
N ILE A 172 11.46 -26.08 3.21
CA ILE A 172 11.29 -25.74 4.64
C ILE A 172 9.83 -25.83 5.12
N GLY A 173 8.90 -26.20 4.23
CA GLY A 173 7.47 -26.35 4.56
C GLY A 173 6.77 -25.02 4.90
N LYS A 174 7.29 -23.86 4.45
CA LYS A 174 6.71 -22.53 4.67
C LYS A 174 6.05 -22.05 3.38
N LEU A 175 4.82 -22.46 3.14
CA LEU A 175 4.00 -22.04 2.00
C LEU A 175 3.11 -20.86 2.40
N ASP A 176 2.92 -19.93 1.48
CA ASP A 176 1.93 -18.86 1.60
C ASP A 176 0.63 -19.19 0.82
N PHE A 177 -0.35 -18.27 0.87
CA PHE A 177 -1.61 -18.47 0.18
C PHE A 177 -1.45 -18.55 -1.35
N GLN A 178 -0.52 -17.82 -1.91
CA GLN A 178 -0.25 -17.83 -3.35
C GLN A 178 0.32 -19.19 -3.77
N ASP A 179 1.28 -19.74 -3.02
CA ASP A 179 1.79 -21.09 -3.25
C ASP A 179 0.67 -22.14 -3.26
N LEU A 180 -0.31 -22.02 -2.32
CA LEU A 180 -1.43 -22.95 -2.27
C LEU A 180 -2.32 -22.88 -3.50
N LEU A 181 -2.58 -21.68 -4.01
CA LEU A 181 -3.34 -21.50 -5.25
C LEU A 181 -2.61 -22.08 -6.45
N GLU A 182 -1.33 -21.76 -6.62
CA GLU A 182 -0.49 -22.25 -7.72
C GLU A 182 -0.35 -23.77 -7.72
N LEU A 183 -0.05 -24.35 -6.54
CA LEU A 183 0.05 -25.80 -6.39
C LEU A 183 -1.28 -26.50 -6.64
N THR A 184 -2.39 -25.90 -6.22
CA THR A 184 -3.73 -26.45 -6.47
C THR A 184 -4.07 -26.38 -7.96
N GLY A 185 -3.85 -25.22 -8.61
CA GLY A 185 -4.05 -25.08 -10.07
C GLY A 185 -3.22 -26.10 -10.85
N ARG A 186 -1.93 -26.23 -10.51
CA ARG A 186 -1.04 -27.20 -11.12
C ARG A 186 -1.52 -28.64 -10.90
N LEU A 187 -1.90 -29.01 -9.66
CA LEU A 187 -2.44 -30.32 -9.34
C LEU A 187 -3.65 -30.67 -10.22
N LEU A 188 -4.57 -29.74 -10.40
CA LEU A 188 -5.79 -29.94 -11.21
C LEU A 188 -5.50 -30.01 -12.70
N ARG A 189 -4.49 -29.30 -13.20
CA ARG A 189 -4.05 -29.38 -14.62
C ARG A 189 -3.37 -30.70 -14.92
N GLU A 190 -2.45 -31.13 -14.06
CA GLU A 190 -1.55 -32.27 -14.32
C GLU A 190 -2.15 -33.61 -13.89
N ASN A 191 -3.18 -33.64 -13.03
CA ASN A 191 -3.74 -34.87 -12.48
C ASN A 191 -5.24 -35.04 -12.78
N PRO A 192 -5.62 -35.60 -13.93
CA PRO A 192 -7.01 -35.80 -14.32
C PRO A 192 -7.80 -36.65 -13.32
N GLN A 193 -7.17 -37.58 -12.63
CA GLN A 193 -7.83 -38.43 -11.63
C GLN A 193 -8.24 -37.64 -10.38
N VAL A 194 -7.35 -36.78 -9.89
CA VAL A 194 -7.63 -35.87 -8.77
C VAL A 194 -8.74 -34.90 -9.17
N ARG A 195 -8.68 -34.34 -10.38
CA ARG A 195 -9.69 -33.43 -10.91
C ARG A 195 -11.08 -34.11 -10.97
N ARG A 196 -11.18 -35.35 -11.50
CA ARG A 196 -12.44 -36.10 -11.50
C ARG A 196 -12.94 -36.35 -10.07
N TYR A 197 -12.10 -36.84 -9.19
CA TYR A 197 -12.47 -37.11 -7.80
C TYR A 197 -13.03 -35.86 -7.09
N LEU A 198 -12.37 -34.72 -7.25
CA LEU A 198 -12.82 -33.47 -6.65
C LEU A 198 -14.08 -32.93 -7.35
N GLY A 199 -14.19 -33.04 -8.68
CA GLY A 199 -15.36 -32.67 -9.46
C GLY A 199 -16.60 -33.47 -9.08
N ASP A 200 -16.47 -34.79 -8.81
CA ASP A 200 -17.54 -35.65 -8.30
C ASP A 200 -17.97 -35.28 -6.88
N ARG A 201 -17.01 -34.84 -6.06
CA ARG A 201 -17.26 -34.41 -4.69
C ARG A 201 -17.93 -33.03 -4.63
N TYR A 202 -17.48 -32.08 -5.45
CA TYR A 202 -17.99 -30.72 -5.53
C TYR A 202 -18.81 -30.53 -6.82
N ARG A 203 -20.01 -31.07 -6.82
CA ARG A 203 -20.88 -31.06 -8.04
C ARG A 203 -21.39 -29.69 -8.42
N CYS A 204 -21.65 -28.84 -7.43
CA CYS A 204 -22.12 -27.47 -7.60
C CYS A 204 -21.20 -26.52 -6.85
N ILE A 205 -20.70 -25.51 -7.54
CA ILE A 205 -19.80 -24.49 -7.00
C ILE A 205 -20.51 -23.16 -7.13
N PHE A 206 -20.62 -22.43 -6.03
CA PHE A 206 -21.18 -21.09 -5.97
C PHE A 206 -20.06 -20.12 -5.61
N VAL A 207 -19.84 -19.10 -6.43
CA VAL A 207 -18.84 -18.06 -6.20
C VAL A 207 -19.55 -16.73 -6.08
N ASP A 208 -19.43 -16.13 -4.92
CA ASP A 208 -19.91 -14.76 -4.66
C ASP A 208 -18.76 -13.75 -4.79
N GLU A 209 -19.10 -12.48 -5.03
CA GLU A 209 -18.13 -11.37 -5.19
C GLU A 209 -17.05 -11.68 -6.25
N PHE A 210 -17.43 -12.32 -7.35
CA PHE A 210 -16.48 -12.81 -8.36
C PHE A 210 -15.59 -11.71 -8.96
N GLN A 211 -16.00 -10.43 -8.96
CA GLN A 211 -15.19 -9.32 -9.41
C GLN A 211 -13.92 -9.09 -8.57
N ASP A 212 -13.80 -9.75 -7.41
CA ASP A 212 -12.61 -9.71 -6.54
C ASP A 212 -11.74 -10.96 -6.64
N THR A 213 -12.17 -11.91 -7.47
CA THR A 213 -11.49 -13.20 -7.62
C THR A 213 -10.15 -13.02 -8.36
N ASP A 214 -9.10 -13.60 -7.80
CA ASP A 214 -7.80 -13.73 -8.47
C ASP A 214 -7.93 -14.69 -9.65
N PRO A 215 -7.25 -14.45 -10.78
CA PRO A 215 -7.29 -15.34 -11.95
C PRO A 215 -6.95 -16.80 -11.64
N LEU A 216 -6.02 -17.08 -10.72
CA LEU A 216 -5.72 -18.46 -10.30
C LEU A 216 -6.87 -19.12 -9.53
N GLN A 217 -7.59 -18.34 -8.71
CA GLN A 217 -8.81 -18.84 -8.05
C GLN A 217 -9.88 -19.20 -9.07
N ALA A 218 -10.08 -18.36 -10.08
CA ALA A 218 -11.02 -18.63 -11.15
C ALA A 218 -10.60 -19.88 -11.95
N GLU A 219 -9.32 -20.02 -12.28
CA GLU A 219 -8.79 -21.23 -12.91
C GLU A 219 -9.17 -22.49 -12.13
N ILE A 220 -8.90 -22.50 -10.83
CA ILE A 220 -9.23 -23.62 -9.93
C ILE A 220 -10.73 -23.94 -10.00
N VAL A 221 -11.58 -22.91 -9.91
CA VAL A 221 -13.03 -23.06 -9.97
C VAL A 221 -13.49 -23.65 -11.30
N PHE A 222 -12.99 -23.16 -12.44
CA PHE A 222 -13.31 -23.68 -13.76
C PHE A 222 -12.85 -25.12 -13.96
N LEU A 223 -11.63 -25.45 -13.52
CA LEU A 223 -11.09 -26.80 -13.58
C LEU A 223 -11.91 -27.79 -12.73
N LEU A 224 -12.35 -27.39 -11.54
CA LEU A 224 -13.20 -28.21 -10.67
C LEU A 224 -14.61 -28.40 -11.25
N ALA A 225 -15.15 -27.37 -11.88
CA ALA A 225 -16.49 -27.41 -12.47
C ALA A 225 -16.56 -28.20 -13.78
N SER A 226 -15.42 -28.52 -14.40
CA SER A 226 -15.30 -29.14 -15.72
C SER A 226 -14.78 -30.58 -15.65
N ASP A 227 -15.15 -31.40 -16.59
CA ASP A 227 -14.55 -32.73 -16.73
C ASP A 227 -13.18 -32.66 -17.40
N PRO A 228 -12.21 -33.48 -16.98
CA PRO A 228 -10.95 -33.57 -17.70
C PRO A 228 -11.16 -34.19 -19.09
N PRO A 229 -10.38 -33.83 -20.12
CA PRO A 229 -10.47 -34.44 -21.44
C PRO A 229 -10.31 -35.96 -21.40
N GLU A 230 -11.04 -36.69 -22.27
CA GLU A 230 -10.98 -38.15 -22.32
C GLU A 230 -9.63 -38.68 -22.81
N ASP A 231 -8.93 -37.93 -23.69
CA ASP A 231 -7.68 -38.32 -24.36
C ASP A 231 -6.43 -37.67 -23.75
N SER A 232 -6.33 -37.54 -22.43
CA SER A 232 -5.14 -36.96 -21.82
C SER A 232 -3.96 -37.95 -21.71
N SER A 233 -3.53 -38.51 -22.84
CA SER A 233 -2.30 -39.32 -22.96
C SER A 233 -1.04 -38.49 -23.25
N GLY A 234 -1.06 -37.20 -23.07
CA GLY A 234 0.08 -36.32 -23.36
C GLY A 234 0.10 -35.06 -22.49
N ASP A 235 1.29 -34.69 -22.15
CA ASP A 235 1.83 -33.61 -21.35
C ASP A 235 1.38 -32.16 -21.77
N MET A 236 0.14 -32.00 -22.15
CA MET A 236 -0.46 -30.70 -22.49
C MET A 236 -1.34 -30.27 -21.33
N GLY A 237 -0.77 -29.45 -20.44
CA GLY A 237 -1.53 -28.75 -19.41
C GLY A 237 -2.81 -28.15 -20.00
N VAL A 238 -3.96 -28.55 -19.47
CA VAL A 238 -5.24 -28.03 -19.95
C VAL A 238 -5.29 -26.54 -19.61
N ASP A 239 -5.25 -25.70 -20.63
CA ASP A 239 -5.57 -24.30 -20.45
C ASP A 239 -7.02 -24.22 -19.93
N TRP A 240 -7.18 -23.76 -18.69
CA TRP A 240 -8.48 -23.65 -18.03
C TRP A 240 -9.49 -22.81 -18.82
N TRP A 241 -9.00 -21.92 -19.67
CA TRP A 241 -9.83 -21.10 -20.55
C TRP A 241 -10.68 -21.93 -21.48
N PHE A 242 -10.18 -23.09 -21.89
CA PHE A 242 -10.92 -24.03 -22.73
C PHE A 242 -11.70 -25.09 -21.94
N ALA A 243 -11.60 -25.05 -20.60
CA ALA A 243 -12.40 -25.93 -19.76
C ALA A 243 -13.87 -25.52 -19.82
N ASN A 244 -14.75 -26.48 -20.10
CA ASN A 244 -16.20 -26.29 -20.18
C ASN A 244 -16.83 -26.78 -18.88
N PRO A 245 -17.36 -25.87 -18.02
CA PRO A 245 -18.14 -26.30 -16.86
C PRO A 245 -19.28 -27.24 -17.20
N ARG A 246 -19.46 -28.27 -16.41
CA ARG A 246 -20.62 -29.18 -16.53
C ARG A 246 -21.91 -28.38 -16.37
N PRO A 247 -22.97 -28.67 -17.13
CA PRO A 247 -24.27 -28.00 -16.99
C PRO A 247 -24.72 -27.97 -15.51
N GLY A 248 -24.98 -26.77 -14.96
CA GLY A 248 -25.44 -26.58 -13.59
C GLY A 248 -24.35 -26.75 -12.51
N SER A 249 -23.09 -26.93 -12.87
CA SER A 249 -21.99 -27.09 -11.89
C SER A 249 -21.43 -25.80 -11.35
N LEU A 250 -21.56 -24.67 -12.06
CA LEU A 250 -20.97 -23.41 -11.69
C LEU A 250 -21.99 -22.29 -11.73
N PHE A 251 -22.10 -21.56 -10.63
CA PHE A 251 -22.91 -20.36 -10.48
C PHE A 251 -22.04 -19.22 -9.90
N VAL A 252 -21.98 -18.10 -10.59
CA VAL A 252 -21.10 -16.97 -10.26
C VAL A 252 -21.93 -15.72 -10.07
N VAL A 253 -21.72 -15.00 -8.98
CA VAL A 253 -22.34 -13.70 -8.69
C VAL A 253 -21.26 -12.65 -8.56
N GLY A 254 -21.47 -11.48 -9.17
CA GLY A 254 -20.54 -10.37 -9.09
C GLY A 254 -21.06 -9.08 -9.70
N ASP A 255 -20.54 -7.97 -9.23
CA ASP A 255 -20.83 -6.62 -9.76
C ASP A 255 -19.51 -5.93 -10.16
N PRO A 256 -19.24 -5.76 -11.48
CA PRO A 256 -18.01 -5.12 -11.93
C PRO A 256 -17.86 -3.67 -11.44
N LYS A 257 -18.97 -2.98 -11.09
CA LYS A 257 -18.96 -1.64 -10.49
C LYS A 257 -18.40 -1.65 -9.05
N GLN A 258 -18.26 -2.83 -8.43
CA GLN A 258 -17.69 -3.03 -7.10
C GLN A 258 -16.30 -3.68 -7.13
N SER A 259 -15.63 -3.75 -8.28
CA SER A 259 -14.24 -4.24 -8.39
C SER A 259 -13.27 -3.17 -7.91
N ILE A 260 -12.77 -3.31 -6.67
CA ILE A 260 -11.92 -2.34 -5.97
C ILE A 260 -10.67 -2.96 -5.35
N TYR A 261 -10.25 -4.16 -5.80
CA TYR A 261 -9.12 -4.90 -5.26
C TYR A 261 -8.04 -5.20 -6.32
N ARG A 262 -7.81 -4.26 -7.27
CA ARG A 262 -6.75 -4.39 -8.28
C ARG A 262 -5.38 -4.61 -7.65
N PHE A 263 -5.09 -3.98 -6.51
CA PHE A 263 -3.86 -4.20 -5.74
C PHE A 263 -3.74 -5.61 -5.14
N ARG A 264 -4.81 -6.41 -5.14
CA ARG A 264 -4.88 -7.82 -4.77
C ARG A 264 -5.05 -8.73 -5.99
N ARG A 265 -4.70 -8.25 -7.18
CA ARG A 265 -4.77 -8.96 -8.46
C ARG A 265 -6.19 -9.19 -9.02
N ALA A 266 -7.23 -8.65 -8.36
CA ALA A 266 -8.56 -8.60 -8.97
C ALA A 266 -8.51 -7.73 -10.24
N ASP A 267 -9.03 -8.25 -11.35
CA ASP A 267 -8.90 -7.60 -12.66
C ASP A 267 -10.26 -7.50 -13.36
N ILE A 268 -10.70 -6.27 -13.62
CA ILE A 268 -11.97 -6.02 -14.31
C ILE A 268 -11.95 -6.53 -15.77
N GLN A 269 -10.78 -6.54 -16.44
CA GLN A 269 -10.64 -7.14 -17.77
C GLN A 269 -10.90 -8.63 -17.68
N PHE A 270 -10.32 -9.30 -16.68
CA PHE A 270 -10.52 -10.70 -16.42
C PHE A 270 -12.00 -11.03 -16.14
N TYR A 271 -12.66 -10.23 -15.29
CA TYR A 271 -14.11 -10.37 -15.06
C TYR A 271 -14.92 -10.29 -16.36
N ARG A 272 -14.60 -9.35 -17.26
CA ARG A 272 -15.27 -9.21 -18.57
C ARG A 272 -15.05 -10.46 -19.43
N LEU A 273 -13.82 -10.94 -19.53
CA LEU A 273 -13.52 -12.16 -20.29
C LEU A 273 -14.31 -13.36 -19.78
N VAL A 274 -14.42 -13.54 -18.47
CA VAL A 274 -15.20 -14.61 -17.86
C VAL A 274 -16.69 -14.43 -18.14
N LYS A 275 -17.24 -13.22 -18.07
CA LYS A 275 -18.63 -12.92 -18.40
C LYS A 275 -18.94 -13.27 -19.88
N GLU A 276 -18.05 -12.92 -20.80
CA GLU A 276 -18.15 -13.30 -22.22
C GLU A 276 -18.18 -14.83 -22.37
N ARG A 277 -17.30 -15.54 -21.65
CA ARG A 277 -17.26 -16.99 -21.64
C ARG A 277 -18.58 -17.62 -21.12
N PHE A 278 -19.18 -17.06 -20.06
CA PHE A 278 -20.49 -17.49 -19.59
C PHE A 278 -21.59 -17.27 -20.62
N SER A 279 -21.51 -16.21 -21.42
CA SER A 279 -22.47 -15.98 -22.52
C SER A 279 -22.39 -17.05 -23.63
N GLU A 280 -21.23 -17.69 -23.80
CA GLU A 280 -21.02 -18.79 -24.74
C GLU A 280 -21.51 -20.15 -24.17
N LEU A 281 -21.33 -20.38 -22.86
CA LEU A 281 -21.50 -21.68 -22.22
C LEU A 281 -22.80 -21.84 -21.43
N GLY A 282 -23.48 -20.76 -21.09
CA GLY A 282 -24.61 -20.76 -20.18
C GLY A 282 -25.48 -19.52 -20.33
N GLU A 283 -25.91 -18.97 -19.20
CA GLU A 283 -26.74 -17.77 -19.13
C GLU A 283 -26.14 -16.71 -18.28
N VAL A 284 -26.26 -15.43 -18.69
CA VAL A 284 -25.89 -14.24 -17.92
C VAL A 284 -27.17 -13.53 -17.50
N LEU A 285 -27.51 -13.62 -16.23
CA LEU A 285 -28.66 -12.95 -15.62
C LEU A 285 -28.23 -11.59 -15.06
N ARG A 286 -29.14 -10.62 -15.05
CA ARG A 286 -28.91 -9.28 -14.50
C ARG A 286 -29.89 -9.00 -13.39
N LEU A 287 -29.35 -8.42 -12.29
CA LEU A 287 -30.11 -7.91 -11.16
C LEU A 287 -29.95 -6.40 -11.12
N SER A 288 -30.99 -5.65 -11.48
CA SER A 288 -31.00 -4.18 -11.48
C SER A 288 -31.69 -3.59 -10.24
N THR A 289 -32.40 -4.40 -9.46
CA THR A 289 -33.23 -3.92 -8.35
C THR A 289 -32.43 -3.83 -7.06
N ASN A 290 -32.41 -2.64 -6.48
CA ASN A 290 -31.81 -2.35 -5.17
C ASN A 290 -32.91 -2.36 -4.09
N PHE A 291 -32.82 -3.33 -3.16
CA PHE A 291 -33.71 -3.48 -2.02
C PHE A 291 -33.13 -2.91 -0.71
N ARG A 292 -31.89 -2.42 -0.74
CA ARG A 292 -31.18 -1.94 0.45
C ARG A 292 -31.51 -0.50 0.78
N SER A 293 -31.41 0.36 -0.20
CA SER A 293 -31.41 1.81 0.01
C SER A 293 -32.80 2.43 -0.16
N ARG A 294 -33.01 3.58 0.48
CA ARG A 294 -34.17 4.44 0.20
C ARG A 294 -34.05 5.11 -1.17
N PRO A 295 -35.18 5.51 -1.81
CA PRO A 295 -35.21 6.05 -3.16
C PRO A 295 -34.27 7.23 -3.41
N ALA A 296 -34.15 8.17 -2.46
CA ALA A 296 -33.28 9.34 -2.59
C ALA A 296 -31.81 8.98 -2.81
N ILE A 297 -31.32 7.87 -2.20
CA ILE A 297 -29.96 7.40 -2.36
C ILE A 297 -29.80 6.75 -3.75
N GLY A 298 -30.75 5.91 -4.17
CA GLY A 298 -30.73 5.30 -5.50
C GLY A 298 -30.81 6.34 -6.62
N GLU A 299 -31.56 7.41 -6.42
CA GLU A 299 -31.67 8.51 -7.38
C GLU A 299 -30.39 9.32 -7.50
N LEU A 300 -29.73 9.60 -6.36
CA LEU A 300 -28.38 10.20 -6.36
C LEU A 300 -27.37 9.33 -7.11
N VAL A 301 -27.36 8.02 -6.84
CA VAL A 301 -26.47 7.08 -7.54
C VAL A 301 -26.71 7.12 -9.04
N ASN A 302 -27.97 7.06 -9.48
CA ASN A 302 -28.31 7.14 -10.88
C ASN A 302 -27.92 8.48 -11.51
N GLN A 303 -28.12 9.59 -10.80
CA GLN A 303 -27.78 10.93 -11.31
C GLN A 303 -26.29 11.16 -11.43
N VAL A 304 -25.53 10.77 -10.41
CA VAL A 304 -24.07 11.05 -10.36
C VAL A 304 -23.31 10.07 -11.26
N PHE A 305 -23.60 8.78 -11.15
CA PHE A 305 -22.80 7.75 -11.82
C PHE A 305 -23.22 7.47 -13.26
N SER A 306 -24.31 8.09 -13.77
CA SER A 306 -24.63 8.10 -15.20
C SER A 306 -23.78 9.05 -16.02
N ASP A 307 -22.95 9.88 -15.38
CA ASP A 307 -21.96 10.69 -16.07
C ASP A 307 -20.92 9.78 -16.75
N PRO A 308 -20.69 9.92 -18.08
CA PRO A 308 -19.72 9.11 -18.81
C PRO A 308 -18.29 9.20 -18.28
N ASP A 309 -17.93 10.27 -17.57
CA ASP A 309 -16.62 10.40 -16.90
C ASP A 309 -16.51 9.51 -15.67
N PHE A 310 -17.63 9.01 -15.13
CA PHE A 310 -17.66 8.02 -14.04
C PHE A 310 -17.87 6.61 -14.58
N PHE A 311 -19.03 6.34 -15.18
CA PHE A 311 -19.30 5.05 -15.83
C PHE A 311 -19.79 5.28 -17.25
N PRO A 312 -19.04 4.81 -18.28
CA PRO A 312 -19.44 4.93 -19.66
C PRO A 312 -20.67 4.06 -19.96
N ALA A 313 -21.36 4.37 -21.08
CA ALA A 313 -22.51 3.57 -21.53
C ALA A 313 -22.14 2.11 -21.89
N GLU A 314 -20.92 1.93 -22.41
CA GLU A 314 -20.33 0.61 -22.70
C GLU A 314 -19.08 0.41 -21.86
N ALA A 315 -18.85 -0.83 -21.41
CA ALA A 315 -17.67 -1.17 -20.60
C ALA A 315 -16.40 -0.97 -21.42
N THR A 316 -15.39 -0.40 -20.75
CA THR A 316 -14.01 -0.27 -21.27
C THR A 316 -13.09 -1.31 -20.65
N ASP A 317 -11.80 -1.27 -20.99
CA ASP A 317 -10.81 -2.15 -20.35
C ASP A 317 -10.62 -1.85 -18.87
N SER A 318 -10.81 -0.60 -18.44
CA SER A 318 -10.59 -0.14 -17.08
C SER A 318 -11.87 0.13 -16.30
N GLN A 319 -13.03 0.26 -16.97
CA GLN A 319 -14.28 0.67 -16.31
C GLN A 319 -15.49 -0.17 -16.72
N ALA A 320 -16.39 -0.40 -15.77
CA ALA A 320 -17.68 -1.02 -15.98
C ALA A 320 -18.64 -0.10 -16.76
N ALA A 321 -19.60 -0.69 -17.46
CA ALA A 321 -20.71 0.08 -18.03
C ALA A 321 -21.65 0.59 -16.93
N PHE A 322 -22.28 1.74 -17.20
CA PHE A 322 -23.37 2.22 -16.35
C PHE A 322 -24.60 1.32 -16.47
N GLU A 323 -25.16 0.95 -15.32
CA GLU A 323 -26.45 0.27 -15.24
C GLU A 323 -27.31 0.99 -14.19
N ARG A 324 -28.50 1.43 -14.61
CA ARG A 324 -29.45 2.12 -13.72
C ARG A 324 -29.91 1.19 -12.59
N LEU A 325 -29.97 1.73 -11.38
CA LEU A 325 -30.55 1.03 -10.23
C LEU A 325 -32.04 1.33 -10.09
N ASP A 326 -32.86 0.29 -10.06
CA ASP A 326 -34.28 0.38 -9.73
C ASP A 326 -34.42 0.16 -8.22
N THR A 327 -34.67 1.25 -7.47
CA THR A 327 -34.73 1.18 -6.01
C THR A 327 -36.15 0.92 -5.54
N ILE A 328 -36.33 -0.20 -4.84
CA ILE A 328 -37.58 -0.53 -4.14
C ILE A 328 -37.33 -0.29 -2.66
N PRO A 329 -38.02 0.69 -2.03
CA PRO A 329 -37.75 1.04 -0.63
C PRO A 329 -38.10 -0.14 0.30
N PRO A 330 -37.27 -0.39 1.32
CA PRO A 330 -37.59 -1.32 2.38
C PRO A 330 -38.90 -0.94 3.05
N LYS A 331 -39.65 -1.94 3.53
CA LYS A 331 -40.91 -1.69 4.27
C LYS A 331 -40.64 -1.06 5.62
N GLY A 332 -41.50 -0.14 6.03
CA GLY A 332 -41.51 0.52 7.35
C GLY A 332 -41.11 1.98 7.28
N ASP A 333 -41.56 2.73 8.29
CA ASP A 333 -41.23 4.14 8.48
C ASP A 333 -39.86 4.25 9.15
N VAL A 334 -39.10 5.29 8.79
CA VAL A 334 -37.80 5.59 9.37
C VAL A 334 -37.79 7.00 9.94
N PRO A 335 -37.03 7.29 11.00
CA PRO A 335 -37.00 8.62 11.64
C PRO A 335 -36.55 9.72 10.67
N CYS A 336 -35.63 9.41 9.79
CA CYS A 336 -35.12 10.31 8.78
C CYS A 336 -34.57 9.51 7.59
N GLU A 337 -34.71 10.05 6.40
CA GLU A 337 -34.13 9.47 5.17
C GLU A 337 -33.68 10.56 4.21
N GLY A 338 -32.70 10.28 3.38
CA GLY A 338 -32.26 11.18 2.32
C GLY A 338 -30.75 11.32 2.16
N VAL A 339 -30.39 12.34 1.38
CA VAL A 339 -29.00 12.71 1.13
C VAL A 339 -28.77 14.11 1.68
N PHE A 340 -27.73 14.23 2.50
CA PHE A 340 -27.34 15.47 3.17
C PHE A 340 -25.92 15.83 2.78
N VAL A 341 -25.68 17.11 2.50
CA VAL A 341 -24.35 17.62 2.14
C VAL A 341 -24.05 18.81 3.02
N TYR A 342 -22.84 18.88 3.58
CA TYR A 342 -22.37 20.03 4.32
C TYR A 342 -20.93 20.39 3.96
N ASP A 343 -20.58 21.65 4.22
CA ASP A 343 -19.25 22.18 3.92
C ASP A 343 -18.43 22.31 5.21
N VAL A 344 -17.19 21.83 5.17
CA VAL A 344 -16.17 22.09 6.19
C VAL A 344 -15.60 23.49 5.97
N ASP A 345 -15.07 24.11 7.01
CA ASP A 345 -14.52 25.47 6.96
C ASP A 345 -13.46 25.62 5.85
N PRO A 346 -13.71 26.45 4.83
CA PRO A 346 -12.78 26.66 3.71
C PRO A 346 -11.49 27.37 4.08
N GLU A 347 -11.42 28.02 5.27
CA GLU A 347 -10.22 28.72 5.75
C GLU A 347 -9.19 27.75 6.35
N ARG A 348 -9.57 26.52 6.63
CA ARG A 348 -8.62 25.48 7.09
C ARG A 348 -7.63 25.14 6.00
N THR A 349 -6.34 25.09 6.33
CA THR A 349 -5.24 24.87 5.36
C THR A 349 -4.49 23.56 5.59
N ARG A 350 -4.45 23.07 6.82
CA ARG A 350 -3.83 21.79 7.16
C ARG A 350 -4.89 20.69 7.12
N LEU A 351 -4.48 19.52 6.61
CA LEU A 351 -5.40 18.37 6.47
C LEU A 351 -5.90 17.87 7.82
N GLU A 352 -5.05 17.93 8.85
CA GLU A 352 -5.39 17.58 10.24
C GLU A 352 -6.49 18.51 10.79
N ASP A 353 -6.34 19.85 10.61
CA ASP A 353 -7.33 20.83 11.04
C ASP A 353 -8.69 20.63 10.34
N VAL A 354 -8.66 20.23 9.05
CA VAL A 354 -9.89 19.91 8.31
C VAL A 354 -10.54 18.64 8.86
N ALA A 355 -9.76 17.61 9.19
CA ALA A 355 -10.28 16.37 9.76
C ALA A 355 -10.91 16.58 11.13
N VAL A 356 -10.30 17.43 11.97
CA VAL A 356 -10.85 17.79 13.28
C VAL A 356 -12.17 18.58 13.14
N ASP A 357 -12.23 19.60 12.26
CA ASP A 357 -13.46 20.37 12.02
C ASP A 357 -14.60 19.50 11.47
N ASP A 358 -14.28 18.64 10.52
CA ASP A 358 -15.20 17.65 9.95
C ASP A 358 -15.70 16.67 11.03
N GLY A 359 -14.78 16.11 11.81
CA GLY A 359 -15.08 15.22 12.93
C GLY A 359 -15.98 15.86 13.98
N LEU A 360 -15.75 17.13 14.36
CA LEU A 360 -16.57 17.89 15.31
C LEU A 360 -18.01 18.05 14.81
N ARG A 361 -18.20 18.35 13.54
CA ARG A 361 -19.54 18.47 12.93
C ARG A 361 -20.26 17.12 12.93
N ILE A 362 -19.57 16.06 12.53
CA ILE A 362 -20.11 14.69 12.53
C ILE A 362 -20.46 14.27 13.95
N ALA A 363 -19.56 14.43 14.92
CA ALA A 363 -19.78 14.03 16.31
C ALA A 363 -20.95 14.75 16.96
N SER A 364 -21.03 16.08 16.78
CA SER A 364 -22.16 16.89 17.30
C SER A 364 -23.47 16.45 16.67
N TRP A 365 -23.52 16.23 15.37
CA TRP A 365 -24.71 15.80 14.66
C TRP A 365 -25.15 14.38 15.06
N ILE A 366 -24.22 13.44 15.25
CA ILE A 366 -24.53 12.09 15.76
C ILE A 366 -25.07 12.20 17.19
N ARG A 367 -24.42 12.99 18.05
CA ARG A 367 -24.82 13.16 19.45
C ARG A 367 -26.24 13.68 19.58
N GLU A 368 -26.58 14.71 18.80
CA GLU A 368 -27.94 15.25 18.77
C GLU A 368 -28.99 14.18 18.45
N ARG A 369 -28.74 13.33 17.47
CA ARG A 369 -29.65 12.26 17.04
C ARG A 369 -29.77 11.13 18.07
N VAL A 370 -28.67 10.80 18.72
CA VAL A 370 -28.64 9.79 19.77
C VAL A 370 -29.38 10.29 21.00
N ASP A 371 -29.17 11.55 21.43
CA ASP A 371 -29.83 12.15 22.57
C ASP A 371 -31.34 12.33 22.35
N ALA A 372 -31.73 12.59 21.10
CA ALA A 372 -33.14 12.65 20.72
C ALA A 372 -33.81 11.26 20.62
N GLY A 373 -33.07 10.16 20.81
CA GLY A 373 -33.55 8.80 20.68
C GLY A 373 -33.96 8.39 19.26
N GLN A 374 -33.47 9.12 18.24
CA GLN A 374 -33.76 8.86 16.83
C GLN A 374 -32.89 7.75 16.27
N ARG A 375 -31.63 7.62 16.75
CA ARG A 375 -30.63 6.68 16.29
C ARG A 375 -29.82 6.12 17.47
N ASN A 376 -29.26 4.91 17.25
CA ASN A 376 -28.24 4.35 18.13
C ASN A 376 -26.86 4.58 17.55
N PRO A 377 -25.78 4.64 18.36
CA PRO A 377 -24.41 4.79 17.83
C PRO A 377 -24.04 3.75 16.74
N GLY A 378 -24.50 2.51 16.88
CA GLY A 378 -24.25 1.43 15.91
C GLY A 378 -24.94 1.59 14.56
N ASP A 379 -25.91 2.52 14.44
CA ASP A 379 -26.57 2.83 13.15
C ASP A 379 -25.65 3.62 12.21
N PHE A 380 -24.57 4.24 12.73
CA PHE A 380 -23.66 5.10 11.97
C PHE A 380 -22.44 4.35 11.47
N LEU A 381 -22.13 4.58 10.20
CA LEU A 381 -20.92 4.10 9.50
C LEU A 381 -20.20 5.30 8.89
N ILE A 382 -19.05 5.68 9.45
CA ILE A 382 -18.22 6.77 8.95
C ILE A 382 -17.12 6.19 8.07
N LEU A 383 -17.04 6.67 6.85
CA LEU A 383 -16.10 6.19 5.84
C LEU A 383 -15.08 7.28 5.50
N THR A 384 -13.80 6.96 5.69
CA THR A 384 -12.67 7.79 5.26
C THR A 384 -11.96 7.15 4.08
N ARG A 385 -11.36 7.96 3.23
CA ARG A 385 -10.60 7.44 2.09
C ARG A 385 -9.26 6.85 2.53
N LEU A 386 -8.53 7.57 3.37
CA LEU A 386 -7.19 7.20 3.83
C LEU A 386 -7.22 6.89 5.32
N PRO A 387 -6.43 5.93 5.77
CA PRO A 387 -6.35 5.57 7.19
C PRO A 387 -5.62 6.63 8.03
N ASP A 388 -4.93 7.59 7.41
CA ASP A 388 -4.02 8.52 8.08
C ASP A 388 -4.70 9.46 9.08
N GLN A 389 -6.01 9.72 8.93
CA GLN A 389 -6.77 10.64 9.78
C GLN A 389 -7.85 9.93 10.63
N LEU A 390 -7.83 8.60 10.70
CA LEU A 390 -8.77 7.85 11.53
C LEU A 390 -8.62 8.19 13.02
N ILE A 391 -7.40 8.54 13.44
CA ILE A 391 -7.10 8.89 14.84
C ILE A 391 -7.82 10.18 15.23
N GLU A 392 -7.73 11.23 14.42
CA GLU A 392 -8.36 12.53 14.69
C GLU A 392 -9.88 12.40 14.76
N TYR A 393 -10.49 11.64 13.85
CA TYR A 393 -11.92 11.37 13.92
C TYR A 393 -12.30 10.58 15.19
N THR A 394 -11.51 9.58 15.57
CA THR A 394 -11.75 8.77 16.76
C THR A 394 -11.70 9.62 18.01
N GLN A 395 -10.66 10.43 18.18
CA GLN A 395 -10.50 11.34 19.33
C GLN A 395 -11.67 12.28 19.47
N VAL A 396 -12.10 12.86 18.36
CA VAL A 396 -13.24 13.80 18.39
C VAL A 396 -14.54 13.10 18.75
N LEU A 397 -14.83 11.93 18.22
CA LEU A 397 -16.02 11.16 18.53
C LEU A 397 -16.04 10.72 20.01
N GLU A 398 -14.93 10.20 20.53
CA GLU A 398 -14.79 9.79 21.93
C GLU A 398 -14.94 10.99 22.88
N SER A 399 -14.37 12.16 22.54
CA SER A 399 -14.53 13.38 23.34
C SER A 399 -15.97 13.86 23.45
N HIS A 400 -16.84 13.45 22.51
CA HIS A 400 -18.30 13.69 22.56
C HIS A 400 -19.06 12.55 23.25
N GLY A 401 -18.36 11.62 23.91
CA GLY A 401 -18.96 10.49 24.61
C GLY A 401 -19.63 9.47 23.69
N LEU A 402 -19.21 9.39 22.43
CA LEU A 402 -19.67 8.38 21.48
C LEU A 402 -18.74 7.17 21.53
N PRO A 403 -19.26 5.96 21.74
CA PRO A 403 -18.45 4.75 21.60
C PRO A 403 -18.07 4.55 20.14
N VAL A 404 -16.80 4.29 19.86
CA VAL A 404 -16.26 4.13 18.49
C VAL A 404 -15.64 2.75 18.31
N SER A 405 -15.94 2.14 17.17
CA SER A 405 -15.25 0.93 16.69
C SER A 405 -14.48 1.27 15.43
N VAL A 406 -13.15 1.25 15.51
CA VAL A 406 -12.26 1.61 14.39
C VAL A 406 -11.70 0.37 13.75
N THR A 407 -11.72 0.32 12.41
CA THR A 407 -11.09 -0.76 11.64
C THR A 407 -10.01 -0.18 10.71
N GLY A 408 -8.82 -0.82 10.67
CA GLY A 408 -7.73 -0.43 9.77
C GLY A 408 -6.87 0.74 10.23
N SER A 409 -6.80 0.98 11.55
CA SER A 409 -5.84 1.95 12.14
C SER A 409 -4.40 1.40 12.13
N ARG A 410 -3.43 2.30 12.36
CA ARG A 410 -2.01 1.92 12.43
C ARG A 410 -1.66 1.25 13.76
N VAL A 411 -0.73 0.28 13.74
CA VAL A 411 -0.20 -0.38 14.95
C VAL A 411 0.52 0.59 15.89
N GLY A 412 1.08 1.67 15.41
CA GLY A 412 1.91 2.60 16.18
C GLY A 412 1.14 3.66 17.01
N VAL A 413 -0.11 3.39 17.40
CA VAL A 413 -0.87 4.30 18.26
C VAL A 413 -0.49 4.06 19.71
N GLY A 414 0.21 5.02 20.34
CA GLY A 414 0.67 4.93 21.72
C GLY A 414 2.14 4.54 21.87
N GLY A 415 2.72 4.84 23.02
CA GLY A 415 4.12 4.59 23.33
C GLY A 415 4.44 3.17 23.81
N GLU A 416 3.42 2.37 24.16
CA GLU A 416 3.58 1.08 24.84
C GLU A 416 4.40 0.07 24.03
N ILE A 417 4.20 0.04 22.73
CA ILE A 417 4.88 -0.89 21.82
C ILE A 417 6.35 -0.49 21.67
N GLU A 418 6.64 0.81 21.54
CA GLU A 418 8.03 1.30 21.50
C GLU A 418 8.75 1.02 22.82
N GLU A 419 8.08 1.22 23.96
CA GLU A 419 8.63 0.88 25.27
C GLU A 419 8.90 -0.63 25.43
N LEU A 420 7.99 -1.47 24.93
CA LEU A 420 8.18 -2.93 24.91
C LEU A 420 9.38 -3.30 24.03
N LYS A 421 9.56 -2.65 22.89
CA LYS A 421 10.70 -2.83 22.00
C LYS A 421 12.02 -2.41 22.69
N GLU A 422 12.06 -1.27 23.37
CA GLU A 422 13.23 -0.83 24.13
C GLU A 422 13.55 -1.82 25.26
N LEU A 423 12.55 -2.37 25.93
CA LEU A 423 12.74 -3.43 26.92
C LEU A 423 13.41 -4.68 26.30
N ILE A 424 12.90 -5.15 25.16
CA ILE A 424 13.50 -6.31 24.46
C ILE A 424 14.97 -6.03 24.11
N GLN A 425 15.27 -4.84 23.58
CA GLN A 425 16.64 -4.45 23.24
C GLN A 425 17.54 -4.38 24.47
N CYS A 426 17.03 -3.87 25.59
CA CYS A 426 17.74 -3.86 26.88
C CYS A 426 18.02 -5.28 27.39
N MET A 427 17.08 -6.22 27.22
CA MET A 427 17.30 -7.62 27.62
C MET A 427 18.31 -8.35 26.71
N ILE A 428 18.40 -7.96 25.43
CA ILE A 428 19.41 -8.49 24.50
C ILE A 428 20.81 -7.96 24.84
N ASP A 429 20.93 -6.69 25.19
CA ASP A 429 22.19 -6.01 25.52
C ASP A 429 22.10 -5.34 26.90
N PRO A 430 22.10 -6.15 28.00
CA PRO A 430 21.80 -5.69 29.36
C PRO A 430 22.91 -4.85 30.01
N THR A 431 24.08 -4.77 29.39
CA THR A 431 25.23 -3.98 29.85
C THR A 431 25.36 -2.62 29.12
N ASN A 432 24.49 -2.38 28.15
CA ASN A 432 24.50 -1.13 27.39
C ASN A 432 23.79 -0.01 28.17
N PRO A 433 24.54 0.99 28.70
CA PRO A 433 23.97 2.00 29.57
C PRO A 433 22.90 2.86 28.84
N VAL A 434 23.00 3.03 27.53
CA VAL A 434 22.01 3.81 26.75
C VAL A 434 20.64 3.09 26.74
N ARG A 435 20.66 1.77 26.52
CA ARG A 435 19.42 0.94 26.53
C ARG A 435 18.83 0.87 27.93
N VAL A 436 19.68 0.69 28.94
CA VAL A 436 19.22 0.66 30.33
C VAL A 436 18.59 2.00 30.73
N VAL A 437 19.23 3.12 30.44
CA VAL A 437 18.71 4.46 30.73
C VAL A 437 17.38 4.70 29.98
N ALA A 438 17.27 4.30 28.71
CA ALA A 438 16.03 4.43 27.95
C ALA A 438 14.85 3.73 28.65
N VAL A 439 15.04 2.48 29.10
CA VAL A 439 13.99 1.74 29.83
C VAL A 439 13.70 2.35 31.20
N LEU A 440 14.71 2.87 31.91
CA LEU A 440 14.54 3.50 33.23
C LEU A 440 13.77 4.81 33.16
N THR A 441 13.94 5.58 32.09
CA THR A 441 13.21 6.85 31.87
C THR A 441 11.85 6.64 31.24
N GLY A 442 11.63 5.50 30.59
CA GLY A 442 10.40 5.17 29.89
C GLY A 442 9.22 4.80 30.80
N LEU A 443 8.13 4.34 30.19
CA LEU A 443 6.85 4.06 30.81
C LEU A 443 6.91 3.11 32.01
N PHE A 444 7.84 2.15 32.02
CA PHE A 444 7.87 1.11 33.04
C PHE A 444 8.40 1.58 34.40
N PHE A 445 9.24 2.59 34.42
CA PHE A 445 9.87 3.08 35.66
C PHE A 445 9.68 4.58 35.86
N GLY A 446 9.64 5.39 34.80
CA GLY A 446 9.40 6.85 34.87
C GLY A 446 10.43 7.61 35.68
N LEU A 447 11.69 7.15 35.75
CA LEU A 447 12.72 7.80 36.52
C LEU A 447 13.18 9.07 35.84
N ASP A 448 13.28 10.16 36.60
CA ASP A 448 13.78 11.43 36.11
C ASP A 448 15.31 11.46 35.93
N TYR A 449 15.80 12.36 35.10
CA TYR A 449 17.24 12.52 34.85
C TYR A 449 18.01 12.97 36.07
N GLU A 450 17.39 13.58 37.06
CA GLU A 450 18.05 13.98 38.32
C GLU A 450 18.47 12.74 39.11
N LYS A 451 17.56 11.77 39.30
CA LYS A 451 17.86 10.49 39.98
C LYS A 451 18.95 9.69 39.26
N LEU A 452 18.89 9.65 37.91
CA LEU A 452 19.91 8.97 37.10
C LEU A 452 21.28 9.65 37.26
N THR A 453 21.33 10.99 37.29
CA THR A 453 22.54 11.72 37.50
C THR A 453 23.11 11.50 38.91
N GLN A 454 22.24 11.54 39.94
CA GLN A 454 22.64 11.20 41.32
C GLN A 454 23.20 9.79 41.42
N HIS A 455 22.60 8.83 40.73
CA HIS A 455 23.07 7.43 40.66
C HIS A 455 24.50 7.37 40.08
N SER A 456 24.70 7.99 38.92
CA SER A 456 26.04 8.03 38.27
C SER A 456 27.09 8.74 39.10
N LEU A 457 26.79 9.92 39.69
CA LEU A 457 27.71 10.66 40.56
C LEU A 457 27.99 9.94 41.87
N GLY A 458 27.06 9.13 42.36
CA GLY A 458 27.20 8.28 43.54
C GLY A 458 27.95 6.97 43.27
N GLY A 459 28.57 6.79 42.10
CA GLY A 459 29.36 5.60 41.76
C GLY A 459 28.52 4.44 41.20
N GLY A 460 27.23 4.63 41.01
CA GLY A 460 26.32 3.60 40.43
C GLY A 460 26.53 3.41 38.92
N ALA A 461 26.42 2.19 38.46
CA ALA A 461 26.52 1.82 37.06
C ALA A 461 25.13 1.41 36.49
N PHE A 462 24.90 1.70 35.20
CA PHE A 462 23.73 1.29 34.48
C PHE A 462 23.96 -0.07 33.80
N ASP A 463 24.05 -1.11 34.63
CA ASP A 463 24.31 -2.50 34.22
C ASP A 463 23.25 -3.44 34.83
N VAL A 464 22.39 -3.99 33.98
CA VAL A 464 21.31 -4.90 34.39
C VAL A 464 21.86 -6.24 34.91
N MET A 465 23.01 -6.71 34.39
CA MET A 465 23.62 -7.95 34.86
C MET A 465 24.21 -7.79 36.26
N ARG A 466 24.69 -6.60 36.62
CA ARG A 466 25.32 -6.26 37.86
C ARG A 466 24.81 -4.96 38.47
N PRO A 467 23.60 -4.98 39.08
CA PRO A 467 22.93 -3.76 39.55
C PRO A 467 23.75 -2.91 40.56
N GLY A 468 24.75 -3.52 41.18
CA GLY A 468 25.56 -2.84 42.19
C GLY A 468 24.83 -2.58 43.50
N SER A 469 25.50 -1.74 44.38
CA SER A 469 24.96 -1.29 45.65
C SER A 469 25.19 0.17 45.94
N GLU A 470 25.81 0.91 45.00
CA GLU A 470 26.13 2.32 45.09
C GLU A 470 25.22 3.14 44.21
N GLY A 471 24.94 4.39 44.61
CA GLY A 471 24.12 5.32 43.85
C GLY A 471 22.71 5.55 44.40
N ASN A 472 21.81 6.00 43.57
CA ASN A 472 20.43 6.31 43.97
C ASN A 472 19.59 5.05 44.17
N GLU A 473 18.88 4.94 45.31
CA GLU A 473 18.11 3.72 45.70
C GLU A 473 16.95 3.42 44.76
N ASP A 474 16.25 4.43 44.21
CA ASP A 474 15.17 4.22 43.26
C ASP A 474 15.71 3.56 41.97
N VAL A 475 16.85 4.02 41.48
CA VAL A 475 17.55 3.44 40.33
C VAL A 475 18.03 2.03 40.63
N LEU A 476 18.61 1.80 41.80
CA LEU A 476 19.05 0.46 42.22
C LEU A 476 17.85 -0.52 42.31
N SER A 477 16.72 -0.08 42.83
CA SER A 477 15.48 -0.88 42.88
C SER A 477 15.01 -1.25 41.49
N ALA A 478 14.99 -0.30 40.55
CA ALA A 478 14.61 -0.55 39.15
C ALA A 478 15.60 -1.51 38.45
N LEU A 479 16.91 -1.31 38.65
CA LEU A 479 17.95 -2.21 38.10
C LEU A 479 17.82 -3.65 38.65
N ARG A 480 17.52 -3.82 39.95
CA ARG A 480 17.27 -5.17 40.53
C ARG A 480 16.05 -5.82 39.88
N ARG A 481 14.98 -5.06 39.60
CA ARG A 481 13.80 -5.57 38.89
C ARG A 481 14.14 -5.97 37.46
N LEU A 482 14.87 -5.12 36.73
CA LEU A 482 15.37 -5.42 35.37
C LEU A 482 16.27 -6.66 35.37
N HIS A 483 17.14 -6.83 36.38
CA HIS A 483 17.96 -8.02 36.54
C HIS A 483 17.11 -9.28 36.71
N GLY A 484 16.03 -9.21 37.49
CA GLY A 484 15.04 -10.32 37.63
C GLY A 484 14.42 -10.68 36.28
N TRP A 485 14.01 -9.68 35.49
CA TRP A 485 13.45 -9.91 34.16
C TRP A 485 14.51 -10.44 33.20
N TRP A 486 15.73 -9.92 33.22
CA TRP A 486 16.83 -10.44 32.39
C TRP A 486 17.11 -11.93 32.68
N ARG A 487 17.17 -12.34 33.92
CA ARG A 487 17.36 -13.75 34.27
C ARG A 487 16.24 -14.64 33.70
N ARG A 488 15.01 -14.17 33.74
CA ARG A 488 13.86 -14.90 33.17
C ARG A 488 13.95 -14.94 31.65
N SER A 489 14.31 -13.84 31.00
CA SER A 489 14.42 -13.77 29.55
C SER A 489 15.48 -14.71 28.95
N VAL A 490 16.48 -15.10 29.73
CA VAL A 490 17.49 -16.12 29.34
C VAL A 490 16.97 -17.54 29.45
N SER A 491 15.99 -17.80 30.33
CA SER A 491 15.48 -19.16 30.66
C SER A 491 14.10 -19.46 30.10
N GLU A 492 13.30 -18.45 29.76
CA GLU A 492 11.94 -18.61 29.28
C GLU A 492 11.88 -18.27 27.75
N PRO A 493 10.99 -18.89 26.97
CA PRO A 493 10.67 -18.42 25.62
C PRO A 493 10.22 -16.97 25.62
N ALA A 494 10.61 -16.22 24.59
CA ALA A 494 10.37 -14.76 24.54
C ALA A 494 8.89 -14.38 24.63
N ASP A 495 8.00 -15.15 24.04
CA ASP A 495 6.54 -14.94 24.10
C ASP A 495 5.99 -15.11 25.53
N ILE A 496 6.44 -16.13 26.26
CA ILE A 496 6.07 -16.36 27.65
C ILE A 496 6.61 -15.28 28.55
N PHE A 497 7.89 -14.92 28.38
CA PHE A 497 8.55 -13.85 29.13
C PHE A 497 7.82 -12.51 28.94
N LEU A 498 7.61 -12.08 27.70
CA LEU A 498 6.97 -10.80 27.38
C LEU A 498 5.50 -10.76 27.83
N GLY A 499 4.75 -11.85 27.64
CA GLY A 499 3.38 -11.96 28.12
C GLY A 499 3.28 -11.82 29.64
N SER A 500 4.22 -12.43 30.40
CA SER A 500 4.22 -12.34 31.85
C SER A 500 4.65 -10.96 32.35
N VAL A 501 5.66 -10.30 31.73
CA VAL A 501 6.08 -8.94 32.08
C VAL A 501 4.97 -7.94 31.77
N THR A 502 4.32 -8.05 30.62
CA THR A 502 3.18 -7.22 30.23
C THR A 502 2.02 -7.34 31.24
N SER A 503 1.73 -8.56 31.70
CA SER A 503 0.71 -8.81 32.73
C SER A 503 1.11 -8.27 34.09
N GLU A 504 2.37 -8.47 34.53
CA GLU A 504 2.93 -7.96 35.78
C GLU A 504 2.88 -6.44 35.86
N LEU A 505 3.12 -5.76 34.75
CA LEU A 505 3.07 -4.30 34.63
C LEU A 505 1.64 -3.76 34.51
N GLY A 506 0.65 -4.60 34.22
CA GLY A 506 -0.70 -4.14 33.89
C GLY A 506 -0.73 -3.30 32.61
N LEU A 507 0.14 -3.58 31.65
CA LEU A 507 0.32 -2.74 30.47
C LEU A 507 -0.92 -2.72 29.56
N LEU A 508 -1.64 -3.85 29.47
CA LEU A 508 -2.86 -3.93 28.68
C LEU A 508 -4.02 -3.07 29.28
N PRO A 509 -4.38 -3.20 30.57
CA PRO A 509 -5.36 -2.30 31.18
C PRO A 509 -4.91 -0.83 31.20
N TYR A 510 -3.61 -0.56 31.34
CA TYR A 510 -3.08 0.79 31.19
C TYR A 510 -3.36 1.35 29.80
N ALA A 511 -2.96 0.63 28.74
CA ALA A 511 -3.22 1.03 27.37
C ALA A 511 -4.72 1.23 27.07
N ALA A 512 -5.57 0.37 27.63
CA ALA A 512 -7.04 0.46 27.47
C ALA A 512 -7.67 1.66 28.19
N ALA A 513 -7.04 2.16 29.25
CA ALA A 513 -7.52 3.31 30.01
C ALA A 513 -7.09 4.68 29.44
N GLU A 514 -6.11 4.68 28.58
CA GLU A 514 -5.60 5.88 27.92
C GLU A 514 -6.50 6.33 26.76
N GLU A 515 -6.26 7.54 26.24
CA GLU A 515 -6.90 8.03 25.02
C GLU A 515 -6.69 7.05 23.87
N LEU A 516 -7.72 6.78 23.07
CA LEU A 516 -7.73 5.73 22.05
C LEU A 516 -7.49 4.31 22.60
N GLY A 517 -7.93 4.07 23.82
CA GLY A 517 -7.57 2.87 24.59
C GLY A 517 -7.90 1.56 23.89
N THR A 518 -9.02 1.46 23.19
CA THR A 518 -9.39 0.27 22.41
C THR A 518 -8.37 -0.02 21.29
N LEU A 519 -7.88 1.02 20.62
CA LEU A 519 -6.87 0.88 19.55
C LEU A 519 -5.50 0.53 20.13
N ARG A 520 -5.07 1.21 21.20
CA ARG A 520 -3.78 1.01 21.86
C ARG A 520 -3.68 -0.41 22.44
N ALA A 521 -4.69 -0.85 23.17
CA ALA A 521 -4.74 -2.21 23.72
C ALA A 521 -4.83 -3.27 22.62
N GLY A 522 -5.61 -3.03 21.56
CA GLY A 522 -5.69 -3.93 20.40
C GLY A 522 -4.36 -4.06 19.67
N ALA A 523 -3.65 -2.94 19.45
CA ALA A 523 -2.32 -2.94 18.85
C ALA A 523 -1.29 -3.70 19.69
N LEU A 524 -1.32 -3.53 21.02
CA LEU A 524 -0.47 -4.26 21.94
C LEU A 524 -0.72 -5.78 21.89
N LEU A 525 -1.99 -6.20 21.89
CA LEU A 525 -2.35 -7.61 21.73
C LEU A 525 -1.85 -8.19 20.40
N TYR A 526 -2.05 -7.46 19.31
CA TYR A 526 -1.57 -7.87 17.99
C TYR A 526 -0.04 -8.09 17.97
N VAL A 527 0.72 -7.20 18.60
CA VAL A 527 2.18 -7.33 18.71
C VAL A 527 2.55 -8.56 19.54
N LEU A 528 1.90 -8.79 20.68
CA LEU A 528 2.14 -9.99 21.51
C LEU A 528 1.79 -11.29 20.77
N ASP A 529 0.71 -11.29 20.00
CA ASP A 529 0.34 -12.44 19.15
C ASP A 529 1.34 -12.65 18.01
N SER A 530 1.90 -11.58 17.44
CA SER A 530 2.96 -11.68 16.43
C SER A 530 4.23 -12.32 16.99
N VAL A 531 4.62 -11.95 18.22
CA VAL A 531 5.76 -12.59 18.92
C VAL A 531 5.46 -14.07 19.19
N ARG A 532 4.25 -14.38 19.63
CA ARG A 532 3.83 -15.78 19.86
C ARG A 532 3.83 -16.59 18.56
N ALA A 533 3.38 -16.01 17.45
CA ALA A 533 3.43 -16.68 16.15
C ALA A 533 4.88 -16.97 15.71
N ALA A 534 5.81 -16.05 15.94
CA ALA A 534 7.24 -16.26 15.67
C ALA A 534 7.81 -17.41 16.54
N ALA A 535 7.46 -17.46 17.83
CA ALA A 535 7.88 -18.54 18.73
C ALA A 535 7.33 -19.90 18.27
N LEU A 536 6.06 -19.97 17.88
CA LEU A 536 5.45 -21.20 17.34
C LEU A 536 6.06 -21.62 15.99
N ALA A 537 6.56 -20.66 15.21
CA ALA A 537 7.29 -20.90 13.96
C ALA A 537 8.75 -21.38 14.19
N GLY A 538 9.18 -21.49 15.45
CA GLY A 538 10.49 -22.03 15.84
C GLY A 538 11.53 -20.99 16.26
N ASP A 539 11.21 -19.70 16.31
CA ASP A 539 12.09 -18.64 16.81
C ASP A 539 11.50 -18.02 18.10
N ALA A 540 11.71 -18.68 19.22
CA ALA A 540 11.30 -18.21 20.54
C ALA A 540 12.37 -17.34 21.24
N SER A 541 13.36 -16.83 20.50
CA SER A 541 14.44 -16.01 21.03
C SER A 541 14.02 -14.53 21.17
N LEU A 542 14.73 -13.77 22.01
CA LEU A 542 14.53 -12.31 22.08
C LEU A 542 14.83 -11.58 20.76
N PRO A 543 15.88 -11.92 19.98
CA PRO A 543 16.06 -11.38 18.64
C PRO A 543 14.90 -11.69 17.69
N GLY A 544 14.32 -12.90 17.75
CA GLY A 544 13.13 -13.26 17.01
C GLY A 544 11.90 -12.43 17.41
N ALA A 545 11.69 -12.24 18.71
CA ALA A 545 10.65 -11.36 19.24
C ALA A 545 10.82 -9.89 18.77
N LEU A 546 12.06 -9.37 18.82
CA LEU A 546 12.36 -8.02 18.33
C LEU A 546 12.03 -7.87 16.83
N SER A 547 12.41 -8.87 16.03
CA SER A 547 12.10 -8.89 14.59
C SER A 547 10.59 -8.95 14.35
N ALA A 548 9.83 -9.73 15.14
CA ALA A 548 8.38 -9.79 15.03
C ALA A 548 7.70 -8.46 15.40
N VAL A 549 8.15 -7.81 16.48
CA VAL A 549 7.67 -6.46 16.88
C VAL A 549 7.94 -5.44 15.78
N GLN A 550 9.16 -5.42 15.23
CA GLN A 550 9.54 -4.50 14.17
C GLN A 550 8.71 -4.76 12.91
N ALA A 551 8.52 -6.01 12.51
CA ALA A 551 7.68 -6.37 11.36
C ALA A 551 6.22 -5.93 11.56
N ALA A 552 5.67 -6.07 12.79
CA ALA A 552 4.33 -5.61 13.12
C ALA A 552 4.21 -4.08 13.01
N LEU A 553 5.20 -3.33 13.48
CA LEU A 553 5.25 -1.86 13.34
C LEU A 553 5.37 -1.43 11.88
N ASP A 554 6.19 -2.13 11.08
CA ASP A 554 6.42 -1.81 9.66
C ASP A 554 5.19 -2.11 8.79
N GLN A 555 4.37 -3.07 9.16
CA GLN A 555 3.11 -3.38 8.46
C GLN A 555 2.06 -2.26 8.52
N GLN A 556 2.25 -1.25 9.36
CA GLN A 556 1.43 -0.02 9.47
C GLN A 556 -0.09 -0.23 9.64
N ARG A 557 -0.57 -1.46 9.79
CA ARG A 557 -2.00 -1.78 9.90
C ARG A 557 -2.20 -2.91 10.90
N ALA A 558 -2.78 -2.62 12.05
CA ALA A 558 -3.40 -3.62 12.89
C ALA A 558 -4.90 -3.65 12.57
N GLU A 559 -5.40 -4.79 12.15
CA GLU A 559 -6.83 -5.05 12.04
C GLU A 559 -7.34 -5.66 13.36
N ALA A 560 -7.05 -5.04 14.49
CA ALA A 560 -7.49 -5.62 15.77
C ALA A 560 -7.97 -4.54 16.75
N PRO A 561 -9.23 -4.07 16.64
CA PRO A 561 -9.87 -3.45 17.79
C PRO A 561 -10.01 -4.48 18.91
N LEU A 562 -9.85 -4.06 20.16
CA LEU A 562 -10.01 -4.91 21.35
C LEU A 562 -11.37 -5.63 21.36
N GLU A 563 -12.40 -4.98 20.80
CA GLU A 563 -13.77 -5.50 20.70
C GLU A 563 -14.26 -5.38 19.25
N PRO A 564 -13.94 -6.32 18.36
CA PRO A 564 -14.46 -6.28 17.00
C PRO A 564 -15.97 -6.48 16.98
N GLY A 565 -16.67 -5.61 16.23
CA GLY A 565 -18.09 -5.80 15.95
C GLY A 565 -19.05 -5.36 17.06
N ARG A 566 -18.66 -4.39 17.93
CA ARG A 566 -19.59 -3.77 18.89
C ARG A 566 -20.81 -3.21 18.19
N PRO A 567 -22.04 -3.73 18.45
CA PRO A 567 -23.26 -3.27 17.78
C PRO A 567 -23.73 -1.90 18.26
N ASP A 568 -23.22 -1.42 19.41
CA ASP A 568 -23.58 -0.17 20.07
C ASP A 568 -22.58 0.96 19.81
N ALA A 569 -21.60 0.76 18.91
CA ALA A 569 -20.58 1.75 18.63
C ALA A 569 -20.67 2.32 17.20
N VAL A 570 -20.30 3.58 17.03
CA VAL A 570 -20.10 4.22 15.73
C VAL A 570 -18.96 3.51 15.02
N ARG A 571 -19.21 2.99 13.83
CA ARG A 571 -18.20 2.29 13.02
C ARG A 571 -17.43 3.29 12.17
N LEU A 572 -16.12 3.32 12.33
CA LEU A 572 -15.21 4.18 11.58
C LEU A 572 -14.18 3.34 10.84
N MET A 573 -14.12 3.46 9.50
CA MET A 573 -13.20 2.68 8.67
C MET A 573 -12.87 3.36 7.34
N ASN A 574 -11.88 2.81 6.63
CA ASN A 574 -11.62 3.28 5.28
C ASN A 574 -12.60 2.67 4.26
N LEU A 575 -12.71 3.32 3.08
CA LEU A 575 -13.67 2.93 2.04
C LEU A 575 -13.53 1.47 1.59
N HIS A 576 -12.31 0.93 1.49
CA HIS A 576 -12.11 -0.45 1.05
C HIS A 576 -12.67 -1.49 2.04
N GLN A 577 -12.60 -1.19 3.33
CA GLN A 577 -13.10 -2.07 4.38
C GLN A 577 -14.63 -2.07 4.49
N ALA A 578 -15.28 -1.06 3.92
CA ALA A 578 -16.73 -0.97 3.91
C ALA A 578 -17.39 -1.92 2.90
N LYS A 579 -16.61 -2.55 2.02
CA LYS A 579 -17.16 -3.52 1.06
C LYS A 579 -17.79 -4.71 1.82
N GLY A 580 -18.96 -5.14 1.36
CA GLY A 580 -19.74 -6.18 2.04
C GLY A 580 -20.53 -5.70 3.27
N LEU A 581 -20.22 -4.50 3.80
CA LEU A 581 -20.94 -3.93 4.95
C LEU A 581 -22.08 -3.01 4.48
N GLN A 582 -22.91 -2.61 5.44
CA GLN A 582 -23.97 -1.61 5.26
C GLN A 582 -24.23 -0.86 6.55
N GLY A 583 -24.85 0.30 6.46
CA GLY A 583 -25.24 1.12 7.61
C GLY A 583 -26.50 1.90 7.33
N LYS A 584 -27.36 2.07 8.36
CA LYS A 584 -28.56 2.90 8.22
C LYS A 584 -28.18 4.32 7.83
N VAL A 585 -27.14 4.83 8.46
CA VAL A 585 -26.56 6.16 8.19
C VAL A 585 -25.11 5.98 7.77
N VAL A 586 -24.76 6.40 6.55
CA VAL A 586 -23.39 6.41 6.07
C VAL A 586 -22.90 7.84 5.93
N VAL A 587 -21.75 8.13 6.50
CA VAL A 587 -21.09 9.45 6.42
C VAL A 587 -19.82 9.28 5.57
N LEU A 588 -19.78 9.95 4.43
CA LEU A 588 -18.57 10.09 3.63
C LEU A 588 -17.77 11.27 4.17
N ALA A 589 -16.81 10.98 5.01
CA ALA A 589 -15.94 11.93 5.68
C ALA A 589 -14.63 12.16 4.91
N GLN A 590 -13.74 12.99 5.43
CA GLN A 590 -12.42 13.29 4.87
C GLN A 590 -12.50 13.93 3.47
N PRO A 591 -13.10 15.12 3.33
CA PRO A 591 -13.36 15.75 2.04
C PRO A 591 -12.09 16.26 1.32
N THR A 592 -10.93 16.17 1.96
CA THR A 592 -9.64 16.64 1.46
C THR A 592 -8.97 15.70 0.48
N SER A 593 -9.47 14.48 0.38
CA SER A 593 -8.82 13.44 -0.40
C SER A 593 -9.12 13.59 -1.89
N SER A 594 -8.16 14.12 -2.63
CA SER A 594 -8.11 14.02 -4.09
C SER A 594 -7.36 12.74 -4.50
N PRO A 595 -7.77 12.06 -5.58
CA PRO A 595 -6.96 10.99 -6.13
C PRO A 595 -5.65 11.60 -6.61
N ASN A 596 -4.59 11.42 -5.82
CA ASN A 596 -3.24 11.61 -6.31
C ASN A 596 -2.68 10.21 -6.55
N PRO A 597 -2.83 9.66 -7.76
CA PRO A 597 -2.36 8.32 -8.03
C PRO A 597 -0.85 8.31 -7.79
N ARG A 598 -0.39 7.46 -6.87
CA ARG A 598 1.04 7.15 -6.77
C ARG A 598 1.47 6.71 -8.16
N ARG A 599 2.68 7.08 -8.57
CA ARG A 599 3.19 6.61 -9.87
C ARG A 599 3.11 5.10 -9.91
N PRO A 600 2.43 4.52 -10.90
CA PRO A 600 2.30 3.08 -11.03
C PRO A 600 3.68 2.42 -11.09
N LYS A 601 3.80 1.26 -10.47
CA LYS A 601 5.03 0.45 -10.52
C LYS A 601 4.89 -0.74 -11.46
N ILE A 602 3.67 -1.20 -11.68
CA ILE A 602 3.34 -2.36 -12.52
C ILE A 602 2.06 -2.06 -13.30
N HIS A 603 1.98 -2.59 -14.51
CA HIS A 603 0.78 -2.71 -15.32
C HIS A 603 0.66 -4.14 -15.81
N THR A 604 -0.52 -4.74 -15.68
CA THR A 604 -0.81 -6.08 -16.17
C THR A 604 -1.94 -6.04 -17.19
N THR A 605 -1.77 -6.77 -18.28
CA THR A 605 -2.79 -6.99 -19.30
C THR A 605 -3.11 -8.47 -19.40
N ARG A 606 -4.37 -8.78 -19.67
CA ARG A 606 -4.83 -10.16 -19.86
C ARG A 606 -5.66 -10.26 -21.13
N SER A 607 -5.33 -11.23 -21.94
CA SER A 607 -6.09 -11.54 -23.15
C SER A 607 -6.22 -13.05 -23.35
N ARG A 608 -7.17 -13.46 -24.17
CA ARG A 608 -7.41 -14.87 -24.50
C ARG A 608 -6.22 -15.47 -25.25
N ASP A 609 -5.64 -14.69 -26.16
CA ASP A 609 -4.60 -15.19 -27.08
C ASP A 609 -3.19 -15.13 -26.49
N ASP A 610 -2.92 -14.11 -25.69
CA ASP A 610 -1.57 -13.81 -25.18
C ASP A 610 -1.36 -14.17 -23.70
N GLY A 611 -2.40 -14.59 -23.00
CA GLY A 611 -2.35 -14.84 -21.57
C GLY A 611 -2.17 -13.58 -20.73
N ALA A 612 -1.46 -13.71 -19.59
CA ALA A 612 -1.14 -12.61 -18.70
C ALA A 612 0.24 -12.04 -19.00
N LYS A 613 0.32 -10.74 -19.34
CA LYS A 613 1.59 -10.01 -19.53
C LYS A 613 1.70 -8.89 -18.51
N GLY A 614 2.89 -8.75 -17.93
CA GLY A 614 3.21 -7.70 -16.95
C GLY A 614 4.35 -6.80 -17.43
N TYR A 615 4.25 -5.55 -17.08
CA TYR A 615 5.27 -4.54 -17.33
C TYR A 615 5.51 -3.78 -16.05
N MET A 616 6.77 -3.61 -15.63
CA MET A 616 7.04 -2.95 -14.36
C MET A 616 8.17 -1.93 -14.47
N ARG A 617 8.13 -0.98 -13.55
CA ARG A 617 9.16 0.01 -13.35
C ARG A 617 9.90 -0.30 -12.06
N VAL A 618 11.18 -0.59 -12.16
CA VAL A 618 12.06 -0.85 -11.02
C VAL A 618 12.67 0.47 -10.56
N THR A 619 12.48 0.82 -9.28
CA THR A 619 12.93 2.10 -8.72
C THR A 619 13.65 1.91 -7.39
N ASP A 620 14.68 2.71 -7.18
CA ASP A 620 15.35 2.93 -5.90
C ASP A 620 15.66 4.44 -5.82
N ASN A 621 14.73 5.24 -5.30
CA ASN A 621 14.75 6.70 -5.37
C ASN A 621 14.87 7.32 -6.79
N ARG A 622 15.24 6.53 -7.78
CA ARG A 622 15.34 6.86 -9.21
C ARG A 622 14.91 5.67 -10.05
N ASP A 623 14.70 5.89 -11.35
CA ASP A 623 14.46 4.80 -12.30
C ASP A 623 15.72 3.96 -12.46
N LEU A 624 15.66 2.71 -12.02
CA LEU A 624 16.73 1.74 -12.21
C LEU A 624 16.59 0.98 -13.52
N ALA A 625 15.37 0.52 -13.80
CA ALA A 625 15.07 -0.26 -15.00
C ALA A 625 13.56 -0.16 -15.33
N ARG A 626 13.22 -0.19 -16.60
CA ARG A 626 11.84 -0.20 -17.09
C ARG A 626 11.80 -0.59 -18.57
N PRO A 627 10.68 -1.12 -19.10
CA PRO A 627 10.50 -1.29 -20.54
C PRO A 627 10.67 0.03 -21.30
N GLU A 628 11.10 -0.03 -22.55
CA GLU A 628 11.32 1.18 -23.38
C GLU A 628 10.03 2.02 -23.52
N ASN A 629 8.89 1.35 -23.67
CA ASN A 629 7.56 1.94 -23.81
C ASN A 629 6.78 2.07 -22.48
N TRP A 630 7.47 2.09 -21.34
CA TRP A 630 6.85 2.15 -20.01
C TRP A 630 5.80 3.26 -19.85
N PHE A 631 6.01 4.42 -20.45
CA PHE A 631 5.10 5.55 -20.28
C PHE A 631 3.71 5.32 -20.87
N GLU A 632 3.58 4.45 -21.86
CA GLU A 632 2.28 4.00 -22.39
C GLU A 632 1.55 3.17 -21.34
N TYR A 633 2.25 2.20 -20.73
CA TYR A 633 1.68 1.38 -19.66
C TYR A 633 1.38 2.18 -18.39
N GLU A 634 2.24 3.17 -18.07
CA GLU A 634 1.97 4.09 -16.96
C GLU A 634 0.70 4.91 -17.18
N ALA A 635 0.43 5.33 -18.41
CA ALA A 635 -0.78 6.08 -18.74
C ALA A 635 -2.03 5.20 -18.60
N LEU A 636 -1.98 3.97 -19.14
CA LEU A 636 -3.07 3.00 -18.97
C LEU A 636 -3.36 2.71 -17.49
N GLU A 637 -2.32 2.46 -16.69
CA GLU A 637 -2.51 2.16 -15.26
C GLU A 637 -3.05 3.35 -14.45
N LYS A 638 -2.79 4.58 -14.88
CA LYS A 638 -3.43 5.77 -14.31
C LYS A 638 -4.93 5.80 -14.59
N ASP A 639 -5.36 5.39 -15.79
CA ASP A 639 -6.78 5.26 -16.12
C ASP A 639 -7.44 4.17 -15.26
N PHE A 640 -6.82 3.00 -15.14
CA PHE A 640 -7.30 1.96 -14.23
C PHE A 640 -7.43 2.45 -12.78
N SER A 641 -6.45 3.20 -12.29
CA SER A 641 -6.46 3.73 -10.92
C SER A 641 -7.55 4.80 -10.72
N ARG A 642 -7.79 5.65 -11.73
CA ARG A 642 -8.89 6.62 -11.70
C ARG A 642 -10.24 5.93 -11.67
N ASP A 643 -10.43 4.95 -12.53
CA ASP A 643 -11.69 4.22 -12.68
C ASP A 643 -11.98 3.33 -11.45
N GLU A 644 -10.95 2.71 -10.86
CA GLU A 644 -11.07 2.02 -9.57
C GLU A 644 -11.51 2.98 -8.45
N TYR A 645 -11.00 4.22 -8.45
CA TYR A 645 -11.44 5.23 -7.48
C TYR A 645 -12.92 5.58 -7.64
N VAL A 646 -13.42 5.69 -8.87
CA VAL A 646 -14.84 5.90 -9.13
C VAL A 646 -15.68 4.72 -8.59
N ARG A 647 -15.23 3.48 -8.84
CA ARG A 647 -15.89 2.29 -8.27
C ARG A 647 -15.86 2.27 -6.75
N LEU A 648 -14.77 2.74 -6.15
CA LEU A 648 -14.65 2.86 -4.70
C LEU A 648 -15.69 3.84 -4.12
N LEU A 649 -15.92 4.98 -4.78
CA LEU A 649 -16.98 5.93 -4.41
C LEU A 649 -18.37 5.31 -4.60
N TYR A 650 -18.59 4.58 -5.68
CA TYR A 650 -19.83 3.86 -5.92
C TYR A 650 -20.12 2.85 -4.79
N VAL A 651 -19.12 2.05 -4.42
CA VAL A 651 -19.23 1.13 -3.28
C VAL A 651 -19.61 1.90 -2.02
N ALA A 652 -18.94 3.00 -1.71
CA ALA A 652 -19.16 3.77 -0.49
C ALA A 652 -20.60 4.31 -0.40
N VAL A 653 -21.09 4.93 -1.47
CA VAL A 653 -22.45 5.50 -1.54
C VAL A 653 -23.51 4.41 -1.40
N THR A 654 -23.31 3.26 -2.04
CA THR A 654 -24.26 2.13 -2.01
C THR A 654 -24.26 1.34 -0.69
N ARG A 655 -23.44 1.74 0.31
CA ARG A 655 -23.51 1.16 1.67
C ARG A 655 -24.66 1.74 2.49
N ALA A 656 -25.19 2.90 2.11
CA ALA A 656 -26.23 3.59 2.85
C ALA A 656 -27.62 2.94 2.64
N GLU A 657 -28.31 2.71 3.74
CA GLU A 657 -29.68 2.21 3.74
C GLU A 657 -30.70 3.33 3.74
N GLU A 658 -30.61 4.26 4.70
CA GLU A 658 -31.60 5.28 4.98
C GLU A 658 -31.10 6.71 4.75
N GLU A 659 -29.90 7.00 5.23
CA GLU A 659 -29.29 8.33 5.14
C GLU A 659 -27.87 8.25 4.59
N LEU A 660 -27.57 9.16 3.68
CA LEU A 660 -26.20 9.39 3.17
C LEU A 660 -25.81 10.83 3.48
N VAL A 661 -24.71 11.00 4.21
CA VAL A 661 -24.14 12.30 4.57
C VAL A 661 -22.81 12.49 3.88
N ILE A 662 -22.63 13.59 3.19
CA ILE A 662 -21.43 13.89 2.40
C ILE A 662 -20.78 15.16 2.91
N SER A 663 -19.56 15.04 3.38
CA SER A 663 -18.70 16.15 3.74
C SER A 663 -18.02 16.73 2.50
N ARG A 664 -18.00 18.08 2.36
CA ARG A 664 -17.30 18.78 1.29
C ARG A 664 -16.33 19.81 1.88
N TRP A 665 -15.20 19.98 1.22
CA TRP A 665 -14.25 21.06 1.53
C TRP A 665 -14.07 21.98 0.32
N PRO A 666 -14.80 23.12 0.28
CA PRO A 666 -14.73 24.08 -0.79
C PRO A 666 -13.40 24.85 -0.71
N ARG A 667 -12.32 24.29 -1.25
CA ARG A 667 -11.01 24.90 -1.23
C ARG A 667 -11.05 26.22 -2.01
N LYS A 668 -10.71 27.35 -1.37
CA LYS A 668 -10.53 28.62 -2.10
C LYS A 668 -9.43 28.41 -3.15
N ASN A 669 -9.78 28.56 -4.42
CA ASN A 669 -8.79 28.54 -5.51
C ASN A 669 -7.70 29.54 -5.16
N ARG A 670 -6.48 29.07 -4.93
CA ARG A 670 -5.31 29.92 -4.98
C ARG A 670 -5.11 30.26 -6.45
N SER A 671 -5.60 31.46 -6.84
CA SER A 671 -5.30 32.10 -8.14
C SER A 671 -3.79 32.23 -8.35
#